data_58ad601bd2832513f7f02fea17b1191d
#
_entry.id   58ad601bd2832513f7f02fea17b1191d
#
_cell.length_a   1.000
_cell.length_b   1.000
_cell.length_c   1.000
_cell.angle_alpha   90.00
_cell.angle_beta   90.00
_cell.angle_gamma   90.00
#
_symmetry.space_group_name_H-M   'P 1'
#
loop_
_entity.id
_entity.type
_entity.pdbx_description
1 polymer ?
#
loop_
_entity_poly.entity_id
_entity_poly.type
_entity_poly.pdbx_seq_one_letter_code
_entity_poly.pdbx_strand_id
1 'polypeptide(L)'
;MFYKKQVIKDLLLIGGGHSHIKVIKSFGMNPIPGVRLTLINPDMYSLYSGMLPGIISGHYSFDDAHIDLIKLTSYSNCRFIKGKVIGIQPGDNRVILEGRPPLSYDLLSINSGSSSNYKEIEDIDNIAIPVKPINNFLSQWKYIKNKIDNSKKERNIVVIGGGAGGVEIITAMRHSLGEKNSLTLITKENKILSGFPKKTIHYFEDHLKKNKIKLIKEIEIKKITKGKVISTKEKDFLFDDIFLVAQTAGPQWLKGSNLSLNDEGFLLVNDKLQSLSKENIFGSGDIIDFDNYNLKKAGVYAVRQGDVLNKNIRKYFQNKILHKYKPQKNFLSIITMGSKNAVASKYSLSFKGKWVWYWKNYIDKNFIAKFNNLSIKDMKINERIPKIFLTKEVKKLNEDIRCGGCGAKAAREILNLALDDLNIKKRDDIVIGLDNPDDASIIKIPNDKLSTISLDFFPPMISDPYLFGQITAHHCLSDLYAMGAEPQSAMAISCLPLWPKHKLSEELKSMLLGSIQVFNNENTQLVGGHTSEAEQCIYGFSVTGLINKDKILSKSNLKKGDALILTKAIGTGTILAANMRAKANASWVDNAIESMLVSNRMSVDIIKKYGGIACTDITGFGLIGHLLEMLERTQLIANLNLENIPILDGADETISKKIISTLQDNNEKFSRYIKNYSEFNKSPNYKLLFDPQTAGGILAGIPEDHVDECLNDLTKNNYTNARRIGTVEEQTNKEEKIYIIK
;
A
#
# COMPACT_ATOMS: atom_id res chain seq x y z
N MET A 1 -17.71 -5.02 -2.13
CA MET A 1 -18.18 -3.65 -2.41
C MET A 1 -17.66 -3.11 -3.75
N PHE A 2 -16.42 -3.34 -4.11
CA PHE A 2 -15.77 -2.73 -5.30
C PHE A 2 -16.38 -3.15 -6.64
N TYR A 3 -16.95 -4.32 -6.75
CA TYR A 3 -17.44 -4.91 -8.01
C TYR A 3 -18.97 -4.91 -8.18
N LYS A 4 -19.72 -4.38 -7.21
CA LYS A 4 -21.20 -4.36 -7.27
C LYS A 4 -21.81 -3.28 -8.20
N LYS A 5 -20.99 -2.32 -8.67
CA LYS A 5 -21.47 -1.21 -9.50
C LYS A 5 -20.84 -1.28 -10.86
N GLN A 6 -21.64 -0.96 -11.90
CA GLN A 6 -21.16 -0.90 -13.26
C GLN A 6 -20.09 0.17 -13.42
N VAL A 7 -18.95 -0.19 -14.00
CA VAL A 7 -17.84 0.72 -14.33
C VAL A 7 -17.89 1.05 -15.81
N ILE A 8 -18.03 2.33 -16.15
CA ILE A 8 -18.10 2.82 -17.52
C ILE A 8 -16.92 3.72 -17.84
N LYS A 9 -16.48 4.51 -16.84
CA LYS A 9 -15.38 5.47 -16.94
C LYS A 9 -14.38 5.30 -15.81
N ASP A 10 -13.10 5.48 -16.11
CA ASP A 10 -12.01 5.48 -15.15
C ASP A 10 -11.48 6.88 -14.92
N LEU A 11 -11.55 7.33 -13.66
CA LEU A 11 -10.85 8.49 -13.15
C LEU A 11 -9.61 8.03 -12.38
N LEU A 12 -8.44 8.30 -12.94
CA LEU A 12 -7.17 7.91 -12.35
C LEU A 12 -6.49 9.10 -11.69
N LEU A 13 -6.09 8.96 -10.44
CA LEU A 13 -5.38 9.97 -9.67
C LEU A 13 -3.94 9.48 -9.41
N ILE A 14 -2.92 10.22 -9.84
CA ILE A 14 -1.52 9.96 -9.53
C ILE A 14 -1.10 10.84 -8.36
N GLY A 15 -0.76 10.20 -7.23
CA GLY A 15 -0.29 10.84 -6.01
C GLY A 15 -1.39 11.24 -5.03
N GLY A 16 -1.17 10.92 -3.77
CA GLY A 16 -2.03 11.26 -2.62
C GLY A 16 -1.86 12.69 -2.10
N GLY A 17 -1.58 13.67 -2.98
CA GLY A 17 -1.39 15.06 -2.58
C GLY A 17 -2.67 15.75 -2.10
N HIS A 18 -2.53 16.93 -1.50
CA HIS A 18 -3.61 17.63 -0.79
C HIS A 18 -4.85 17.94 -1.66
N SER A 19 -4.69 18.13 -2.97
CA SER A 19 -5.83 18.32 -3.88
C SER A 19 -6.61 17.01 -4.05
N HIS A 20 -5.91 15.90 -4.25
CA HIS A 20 -6.54 14.60 -4.49
C HIS A 20 -7.26 14.06 -3.25
N ILE A 21 -6.74 14.28 -2.04
CA ILE A 21 -7.42 13.88 -0.80
C ILE A 21 -8.81 14.52 -0.69
N LYS A 22 -8.94 15.79 -1.10
CA LYS A 22 -10.24 16.48 -1.17
C LYS A 22 -11.15 15.87 -2.24
N VAL A 23 -10.62 15.56 -3.42
CA VAL A 23 -11.35 14.90 -4.52
C VAL A 23 -11.89 13.55 -4.02
N ILE A 24 -11.03 12.71 -3.46
CA ILE A 24 -11.39 11.38 -2.96
C ILE A 24 -12.50 11.48 -1.90
N LYS A 25 -12.31 12.34 -0.89
CA LYS A 25 -13.35 12.55 0.14
C LYS A 25 -14.67 13.01 -0.46
N SER A 26 -14.63 13.94 -1.42
CA SER A 26 -15.84 14.45 -2.09
C SER A 26 -16.55 13.37 -2.90
N PHE A 27 -15.80 12.46 -3.54
CA PHE A 27 -16.38 11.31 -4.24
C PHE A 27 -17.02 10.32 -3.26
N GLY A 28 -16.45 10.11 -2.07
CA GLY A 28 -17.07 9.32 -1.01
C GLY A 28 -18.43 9.88 -0.58
N MET A 29 -18.54 11.21 -0.45
CA MET A 29 -19.79 11.87 -0.10
C MET A 29 -20.83 11.92 -1.24
N ASN A 30 -20.37 12.04 -2.46
CA ASN A 30 -21.23 12.18 -3.65
C ASN A 30 -20.52 11.55 -4.88
N PRO A 31 -20.56 10.23 -5.05
CA PRO A 31 -19.95 9.55 -6.19
C PRO A 31 -20.65 9.91 -7.50
N ILE A 32 -19.95 9.77 -8.62
CA ILE A 32 -20.54 9.84 -9.97
C ILE A 32 -20.83 8.40 -10.38
N PRO A 33 -22.09 8.00 -10.57
CA PRO A 33 -22.43 6.65 -10.99
C PRO A 33 -21.77 6.29 -12.33
N GLY A 34 -21.22 5.09 -12.43
CA GLY A 34 -20.50 4.64 -13.61
C GLY A 34 -19.03 5.10 -13.68
N VAL A 35 -18.56 5.94 -12.75
CA VAL A 35 -17.14 6.34 -12.68
C VAL A 35 -16.43 5.55 -11.58
N ARG A 36 -15.41 4.80 -11.96
CA ARG A 36 -14.46 4.17 -11.04
C ARG A 36 -13.35 5.16 -10.71
N LEU A 37 -13.21 5.49 -9.42
CA LEU A 37 -12.12 6.32 -8.93
C LEU A 37 -10.95 5.41 -8.51
N THR A 38 -9.75 5.70 -9.01
CA THR A 38 -8.52 4.98 -8.65
C THR A 38 -7.45 5.95 -8.20
N LEU A 39 -6.82 5.68 -7.06
CA LEU A 39 -5.64 6.38 -6.57
C LEU A 39 -4.41 5.48 -6.73
N ILE A 40 -3.38 6.00 -7.40
CA ILE A 40 -2.05 5.38 -7.43
C ILE A 40 -1.13 6.18 -6.52
N ASN A 41 -0.51 5.52 -5.54
CA ASN A 41 0.47 6.15 -4.66
C ASN A 41 1.51 5.10 -4.23
N PRO A 42 2.81 5.44 -4.13
CA PRO A 42 3.81 4.47 -3.67
C PRO A 42 3.64 4.10 -2.20
N ASP A 43 3.14 5.02 -1.39
CA ASP A 43 2.94 4.86 0.05
C ASP A 43 1.45 4.83 0.41
N MET A 44 1.11 4.10 1.47
CA MET A 44 -0.27 4.04 1.99
C MET A 44 -0.66 5.25 2.83
N TYR A 45 0.27 6.17 3.05
CA TYR A 45 0.09 7.40 3.81
C TYR A 45 0.45 8.62 2.98
N SER A 46 -0.19 9.74 3.28
CA SER A 46 0.17 11.05 2.76
C SER A 46 0.57 11.98 3.89
N LEU A 47 1.83 12.39 3.93
CA LEU A 47 2.32 13.34 4.93
C LEU A 47 1.78 14.74 4.67
N TYR A 48 1.30 15.40 5.69
CA TYR A 48 1.05 16.83 5.67
C TYR A 48 2.36 17.61 5.87
N SER A 49 2.93 18.10 4.78
CA SER A 49 4.27 18.70 4.75
C SER A 49 4.46 19.85 5.77
N GLY A 50 3.39 20.55 6.12
CA GLY A 50 3.43 21.61 7.15
C GLY A 50 3.71 21.10 8.57
N MET A 51 3.58 19.80 8.82
CA MET A 51 3.86 19.19 10.13
C MET A 51 5.23 18.49 10.18
N LEU A 52 5.96 18.40 9.06
CA LEU A 52 7.29 17.78 9.02
C LEU A 52 8.28 18.33 10.07
N PRO A 53 8.42 19.65 10.27
CA PRO A 53 9.32 20.18 11.32
C PRO A 53 8.91 19.73 12.72
N GLY A 54 7.61 19.55 12.97
CA GLY A 54 7.09 19.07 14.24
C GLY A 54 7.38 17.59 14.51
N ILE A 55 7.44 16.75 13.47
CA ILE A 55 7.88 15.35 13.57
C ILE A 55 9.38 15.32 13.93
N ILE A 56 10.21 16.10 13.22
CA ILE A 56 11.65 16.20 13.50
C ILE A 56 11.90 16.64 14.93
N SER A 57 11.13 17.62 15.42
CA SER A 57 11.21 18.11 16.82
C SER A 57 10.64 17.16 17.87
N GLY A 58 9.96 16.08 17.48
CA GLY A 58 9.27 15.18 18.40
C GLY A 58 7.95 15.72 18.98
N HIS A 59 7.37 16.77 18.40
CA HIS A 59 6.08 17.33 18.83
C HIS A 59 4.87 16.58 18.29
N TYR A 60 5.04 15.84 17.20
CA TYR A 60 4.00 15.04 16.53
C TYR A 60 4.46 13.61 16.37
N SER A 61 3.55 12.69 16.61
CA SER A 61 3.70 11.29 16.21
C SER A 61 3.58 11.15 14.68
N PHE A 62 3.87 9.95 14.18
CA PHE A 62 3.63 9.61 12.78
C PHE A 62 2.15 9.85 12.41
N ASP A 63 1.23 9.31 13.21
CA ASP A 63 -0.22 9.38 12.94
C ASP A 63 -0.78 10.80 13.03
N ASP A 64 -0.23 11.67 13.88
CA ASP A 64 -0.64 13.07 13.97
C ASP A 64 -0.46 13.83 12.65
N ALA A 65 0.55 13.45 11.84
CA ALA A 65 0.98 14.21 10.68
C ALA A 65 0.66 13.54 9.34
N HIS A 66 0.15 12.30 9.37
CA HIS A 66 -0.16 11.54 8.17
C HIS A 66 -1.66 11.35 7.97
N ILE A 67 -2.07 11.44 6.71
CA ILE A 67 -3.41 11.04 6.27
C ILE A 67 -3.33 9.60 5.81
N ASP A 68 -4.16 8.75 6.41
CA ASP A 68 -4.29 7.34 6.04
C ASP A 68 -5.08 7.23 4.73
N LEU A 69 -4.38 6.92 3.63
CA LEU A 69 -4.97 6.80 2.31
C LEU A 69 -5.85 5.55 2.18
N ILE A 70 -5.57 4.50 2.94
CA ILE A 70 -6.38 3.28 2.91
C ILE A 70 -7.74 3.54 3.53
N LYS A 71 -7.80 4.20 4.69
CA LYS A 71 -9.08 4.63 5.28
C LYS A 71 -9.87 5.54 4.36
N LEU A 72 -9.19 6.52 3.76
CA LEU A 72 -9.82 7.49 2.87
C LEU A 72 -10.36 6.83 1.60
N THR A 73 -9.62 5.92 0.99
CA THR A 73 -10.03 5.21 -0.22
C THR A 73 -11.13 4.19 0.07
N SER A 74 -11.06 3.47 1.19
CA SER A 74 -12.13 2.58 1.64
C SER A 74 -13.44 3.34 1.92
N TYR A 75 -13.36 4.50 2.59
CA TYR A 75 -14.52 5.37 2.82
C TYR A 75 -15.19 5.82 1.51
N SER A 76 -14.40 6.13 0.48
CA SER A 76 -14.89 6.66 -0.78
C SER A 76 -15.17 5.60 -1.85
N ASN A 77 -15.02 4.33 -1.54
CA ASN A 77 -15.04 3.23 -2.52
C ASN A 77 -14.09 3.50 -3.70
N CYS A 78 -12.93 4.11 -3.41
CA CYS A 78 -11.87 4.38 -4.35
C CYS A 78 -10.91 3.18 -4.41
N ARG A 79 -10.57 2.71 -5.59
CA ARG A 79 -9.53 1.70 -5.77
C ARG A 79 -8.18 2.30 -5.34
N PHE A 80 -7.46 1.63 -4.47
CA PHE A 80 -6.09 2.00 -4.12
C PHE A 80 -5.09 1.05 -4.79
N ILE A 81 -4.11 1.61 -5.48
CA ILE A 81 -3.03 0.87 -6.10
C ILE A 81 -1.70 1.36 -5.50
N LYS A 82 -1.06 0.51 -4.71
CA LYS A 82 0.30 0.73 -4.21
C LYS A 82 1.26 0.54 -5.37
N GLY A 83 1.86 1.63 -5.85
CA GLY A 83 2.75 1.56 -7.01
C GLY A 83 3.42 2.89 -7.33
N LYS A 84 4.60 2.80 -7.94
CA LYS A 84 5.37 3.95 -8.40
C LYS A 84 5.14 4.16 -9.89
N VAL A 85 4.67 5.33 -10.25
CA VAL A 85 4.53 5.74 -11.65
C VAL A 85 5.91 6.06 -12.22
N ILE A 86 6.22 5.46 -13.36
CA ILE A 86 7.48 5.66 -14.09
C ILE A 86 7.28 6.30 -15.46
N GLY A 87 6.03 6.48 -15.91
CA GLY A 87 5.73 7.15 -17.17
C GLY A 87 4.23 7.30 -17.43
N ILE A 88 3.91 8.09 -18.44
CA ILE A 88 2.54 8.24 -18.98
C ILE A 88 2.65 8.16 -20.50
N GLN A 89 1.69 7.49 -21.11
CA GLN A 89 1.46 7.44 -22.57
C GLN A 89 0.13 8.12 -22.88
N PRO A 90 0.11 9.45 -23.08
CA PRO A 90 -1.15 10.20 -23.28
C PRO A 90 -1.86 9.87 -24.60
N GLY A 91 -1.16 9.34 -25.59
CA GLY A 91 -1.74 8.85 -26.86
C GLY A 91 -2.69 7.69 -26.63
N ASP A 92 -2.30 6.75 -25.79
CA ASP A 92 -3.04 5.52 -25.50
C ASP A 92 -3.86 5.62 -24.21
N ASN A 93 -3.86 6.78 -23.54
CA ASN A 93 -4.48 6.99 -22.24
C ASN A 93 -4.01 5.96 -21.19
N ARG A 94 -2.70 5.71 -21.08
CA ARG A 94 -2.11 4.75 -20.15
C ARG A 94 -1.11 5.38 -19.19
N VAL A 95 -1.07 4.87 -17.97
CA VAL A 95 -0.06 5.17 -16.95
C VAL A 95 0.80 3.94 -16.75
N ILE A 96 2.11 4.12 -16.81
CA ILE A 96 3.10 3.06 -16.66
C ILE A 96 3.56 3.00 -15.21
N LEU A 97 3.51 1.82 -14.63
CA LEU A 97 3.92 1.51 -13.27
C LEU A 97 5.19 0.65 -13.24
N GLU A 98 6.02 0.86 -12.24
CA GLU A 98 7.22 0.05 -12.01
C GLU A 98 6.83 -1.39 -11.63
N GLY A 99 7.31 -2.39 -12.40
CA GLY A 99 7.07 -3.81 -12.11
C GLY A 99 5.62 -4.29 -12.20
N ARG A 100 4.74 -3.53 -12.85
CA ARG A 100 3.30 -3.83 -12.93
C ARG A 100 2.74 -3.52 -14.32
N PRO A 101 1.58 -4.12 -14.69
CA PRO A 101 0.88 -3.76 -15.93
C PRO A 101 0.51 -2.28 -15.98
N PRO A 102 0.50 -1.66 -17.17
CA PRO A 102 -0.02 -0.32 -17.36
C PRO A 102 -1.50 -0.23 -16.99
N LEU A 103 -1.93 0.96 -16.55
CA LEU A 103 -3.32 1.25 -16.23
C LEU A 103 -3.90 2.25 -17.22
N SER A 104 -5.08 1.95 -17.77
CA SER A 104 -5.80 2.86 -18.64
C SER A 104 -6.67 3.85 -17.85
N TYR A 105 -6.97 4.99 -18.47
CA TYR A 105 -7.83 6.02 -17.90
C TYR A 105 -8.71 6.68 -18.97
N ASP A 106 -9.89 7.12 -18.56
CA ASP A 106 -10.70 8.07 -19.35
C ASP A 106 -10.37 9.51 -18.97
N LEU A 107 -10.05 9.75 -17.70
CA LEU A 107 -9.62 11.02 -17.15
C LEU A 107 -8.47 10.81 -16.16
N LEU A 108 -7.40 11.57 -16.34
CA LEU A 108 -6.22 11.52 -15.47
C LEU A 108 -6.10 12.83 -14.68
N SER A 109 -5.71 12.73 -13.41
CA SER A 109 -5.28 13.87 -12.62
C SER A 109 -3.96 13.59 -11.90
N ILE A 110 -3.05 14.57 -11.88
CA ILE A 110 -1.69 14.42 -11.35
C ILE A 110 -1.50 15.37 -10.16
N ASN A 111 -1.18 14.81 -8.99
CA ASN A 111 -0.87 15.56 -7.76
C ASN A 111 0.21 14.84 -6.93
N SER A 112 1.29 14.44 -7.58
CA SER A 112 2.41 13.69 -6.96
C SER A 112 3.45 14.58 -6.27
N GLY A 113 3.26 15.90 -6.29
CA GLY A 113 4.25 16.86 -5.78
C GLY A 113 5.41 17.07 -6.73
N SER A 114 6.47 17.72 -6.23
CA SER A 114 7.72 18.03 -6.95
C SER A 114 8.87 17.17 -6.43
N SER A 115 9.89 17.02 -7.26
CA SER A 115 11.18 16.42 -6.90
C SER A 115 12.19 17.49 -6.49
N SER A 116 13.24 17.11 -5.78
CA SER A 116 14.38 18.01 -5.55
C SER A 116 15.21 18.16 -6.81
N ASN A 117 15.69 19.37 -7.09
CA ASN A 117 16.58 19.67 -8.19
C ASN A 117 17.99 19.98 -7.65
N TYR A 118 18.96 19.15 -7.99
CA TYR A 118 20.37 19.31 -7.61
C TYR A 118 21.32 19.03 -8.79
N LYS A 119 20.83 19.18 -10.03
CA LYS A 119 21.65 18.95 -11.24
C LYS A 119 22.90 19.83 -11.35
N GLU A 120 22.89 20.97 -10.64
CA GLU A 120 23.99 21.90 -10.61
C GLU A 120 25.09 21.52 -9.60
N ILE A 121 24.89 20.47 -8.77
CA ILE A 121 25.84 20.06 -7.75
C ILE A 121 26.45 18.70 -8.15
N GLU A 122 27.77 18.69 -8.33
CA GLU A 122 28.51 17.48 -8.68
C GLU A 122 28.62 16.50 -7.50
N ASP A 123 28.67 15.19 -7.80
CA ASP A 123 28.92 14.08 -6.88
C ASP A 123 27.94 13.96 -5.69
N ILE A 124 26.70 14.43 -5.86
CA ILE A 124 25.72 14.50 -4.79
C ILE A 124 25.10 13.15 -4.42
N ASP A 125 25.07 12.20 -5.36
CA ASP A 125 24.37 10.92 -5.22
C ASP A 125 24.96 10.08 -4.07
N ASN A 126 24.08 9.54 -3.23
CA ASN A 126 24.39 8.74 -2.03
C ASN A 126 25.15 9.47 -0.89
N ILE A 127 25.44 10.77 -1.01
CA ILE A 127 26.15 11.54 0.04
C ILE A 127 25.18 12.46 0.77
N ALA A 128 24.37 13.21 0.04
CA ALA A 128 23.46 14.18 0.61
C ALA A 128 22.02 13.68 0.65
N ILE A 129 21.30 14.00 1.72
CA ILE A 129 19.93 13.58 1.96
C ILE A 129 18.97 14.66 1.51
N PRO A 130 18.23 14.46 0.41
CA PRO A 130 17.22 15.40 -0.04
C PRO A 130 15.99 15.36 0.86
N VAL A 131 15.37 16.50 1.13
CA VAL A 131 14.14 16.58 1.91
C VAL A 131 12.92 16.08 1.11
N LYS A 132 12.99 16.07 -0.20
CA LYS A 132 11.97 15.46 -1.07
C LYS A 132 12.56 14.30 -1.85
N PRO A 133 11.88 13.14 -1.90
CA PRO A 133 10.57 12.82 -1.28
C PRO A 133 10.65 12.68 0.24
N ILE A 134 9.61 13.21 0.93
CA ILE A 134 9.66 13.42 2.38
C ILE A 134 9.72 12.11 3.18
N ASN A 135 9.12 11.02 2.69
CA ASN A 135 9.13 9.73 3.39
C ASN A 135 10.55 9.14 3.48
N ASN A 136 11.34 9.25 2.39
CA ASN A 136 12.75 8.84 2.41
C ASN A 136 13.56 9.67 3.41
N PHE A 137 13.31 10.98 3.43
CA PHE A 137 13.95 11.86 4.39
C PHE A 137 13.65 11.48 5.84
N LEU A 138 12.38 11.19 6.19
CA LEU A 138 12.01 10.79 7.55
C LEU A 138 12.67 9.48 7.97
N SER A 139 12.77 8.51 7.09
CA SER A 139 13.47 7.24 7.35
C SER A 139 14.95 7.47 7.61
N GLN A 140 15.61 8.28 6.79
CA GLN A 140 17.02 8.67 6.96
C GLN A 140 17.23 9.50 8.22
N TRP A 141 16.34 10.45 8.52
CA TRP A 141 16.40 11.24 9.76
C TRP A 141 16.30 10.35 11.00
N LYS A 142 15.38 9.39 11.04
CA LYS A 142 15.25 8.44 12.15
C LYS A 142 16.52 7.61 12.34
N TYR A 143 17.09 7.11 11.25
CA TYR A 143 18.36 6.36 11.27
C TYR A 143 19.51 7.22 11.83
N ILE A 144 19.70 8.45 11.32
CA ILE A 144 20.75 9.36 11.76
C ILE A 144 20.55 9.76 13.22
N LYS A 145 19.33 10.10 13.63
CA LYS A 145 19.01 10.44 15.00
C LYS A 145 19.37 9.31 15.96
N ASN A 146 18.98 8.07 15.65
CA ASN A 146 19.35 6.90 16.45
C ASN A 146 20.88 6.73 16.55
N LYS A 147 21.61 6.95 15.45
CA LYS A 147 23.07 6.90 15.41
C LYS A 147 23.71 7.98 16.28
N ILE A 148 23.15 9.19 16.29
CA ILE A 148 23.60 10.30 17.12
C ILE A 148 23.32 10.03 18.60
N ASP A 149 22.11 9.59 18.92
CA ASP A 149 21.69 9.31 20.31
C ASP A 149 22.54 8.20 20.96
N ASN A 150 22.96 7.21 20.15
CA ASN A 150 23.84 6.11 20.61
C ASN A 150 25.34 6.44 20.57
N SER A 151 25.74 7.58 20.02
CA SER A 151 27.14 8.00 19.89
C SER A 151 27.52 9.03 20.96
N LYS A 152 28.74 8.87 21.53
CA LYS A 152 29.32 9.90 22.41
C LYS A 152 29.99 11.04 21.63
N LYS A 153 30.19 10.89 20.31
CA LYS A 153 30.94 11.82 19.45
C LYS A 153 30.04 12.94 18.95
N GLU A 154 30.53 14.18 19.02
CA GLU A 154 29.90 15.33 18.35
C GLU A 154 29.89 15.16 16.82
N ARG A 155 28.84 15.62 16.18
CA ARG A 155 28.67 15.55 14.73
C ARG A 155 28.41 16.93 14.14
N ASN A 156 28.96 17.13 12.95
CA ASN A 156 28.74 18.32 12.13
C ASN A 156 27.61 18.07 11.13
N ILE A 157 26.47 18.72 11.32
CA ILE A 157 25.28 18.58 10.48
C ILE A 157 25.12 19.85 9.65
N VAL A 158 25.03 19.69 8.34
CA VAL A 158 24.85 20.80 7.39
C VAL A 158 23.47 20.72 6.73
N VAL A 159 22.76 21.84 6.70
CA VAL A 159 21.52 21.99 5.93
C VAL A 159 21.76 23.05 4.85
N ILE A 160 21.52 22.69 3.60
CA ILE A 160 21.65 23.59 2.44
C ILE A 160 20.26 24.07 2.03
N GLY A 161 20.03 25.39 2.06
CA GLY A 161 18.79 26.05 1.66
C GLY A 161 18.23 26.99 2.70
N GLY A 162 18.28 28.31 2.43
CA GLY A 162 17.80 29.37 3.34
C GLY A 162 16.32 29.73 3.25
N GLY A 163 15.52 28.96 2.51
CA GLY A 163 14.07 29.13 2.42
C GLY A 163 13.34 28.67 3.69
N ALA A 164 12.01 28.80 3.73
CA ALA A 164 11.20 28.42 4.88
C ALA A 164 11.43 26.97 5.33
N GLY A 165 11.47 26.02 4.39
CA GLY A 165 11.72 24.61 4.70
C GLY A 165 13.06 24.35 5.38
N GLY A 166 14.17 24.94 4.87
CA GLY A 166 15.50 24.76 5.45
C GLY A 166 15.63 25.35 6.84
N VAL A 167 15.07 26.56 7.02
CA VAL A 167 15.05 27.23 8.33
C VAL A 167 14.23 26.43 9.35
N GLU A 168 13.06 25.90 8.99
CA GLU A 168 12.24 25.07 9.87
C GLU A 168 12.93 23.74 10.22
N ILE A 169 13.53 23.09 9.23
CA ILE A 169 14.21 21.81 9.42
C ILE A 169 15.40 21.95 10.35
N ILE A 170 16.29 22.93 10.13
CA ILE A 170 17.46 23.06 10.99
C ILE A 170 17.10 23.48 12.42
N THR A 171 16.08 24.33 12.62
CA THR A 171 15.60 24.70 13.95
C THR A 171 14.94 23.50 14.66
N ALA A 172 14.22 22.66 13.92
CA ALA A 172 13.63 21.43 14.41
C ALA A 172 14.71 20.40 14.80
N MET A 173 15.75 20.24 13.97
CA MET A 173 16.91 19.40 14.28
C MET A 173 17.63 19.87 15.54
N ARG A 174 17.86 21.17 15.68
CA ARG A 174 18.47 21.75 16.90
C ARG A 174 17.66 21.40 18.15
N HIS A 175 16.34 21.53 18.06
CA HIS A 175 15.46 21.16 19.17
C HIS A 175 15.55 19.68 19.53
N SER A 176 15.58 18.81 18.52
CA SER A 176 15.62 17.35 18.69
C SER A 176 16.98 16.84 19.20
N LEU A 177 18.10 17.46 18.78
CA LEU A 177 19.46 16.99 19.05
C LEU A 177 20.14 17.73 20.22
N GLY A 178 19.53 18.80 20.74
CA GLY A 178 20.16 19.63 21.77
C GLY A 178 21.40 20.39 21.26
N GLU A 179 22.24 20.88 22.17
CA GLU A 179 23.39 21.75 21.83
C GLU A 179 24.69 20.99 21.55
N LYS A 180 24.74 19.69 21.81
CA LYS A 180 25.95 18.86 21.68
C LYS A 180 26.53 18.82 20.26
N ASN A 181 25.66 18.87 19.25
CA ASN A 181 26.04 18.75 17.85
C ASN A 181 26.20 20.13 17.18
N SER A 182 27.13 20.27 16.23
CA SER A 182 27.30 21.48 15.44
C SER A 182 26.32 21.50 14.28
N LEU A 183 25.52 22.56 14.14
CA LEU A 183 24.56 22.74 13.05
C LEU A 183 24.90 23.98 12.23
N THR A 184 24.94 23.82 10.90
CA THR A 184 25.24 24.88 9.96
C THR A 184 24.16 24.98 8.88
N LEU A 185 23.57 26.17 8.69
CA LEU A 185 22.69 26.50 7.59
C LEU A 185 23.46 27.25 6.51
N ILE A 186 23.49 26.72 5.29
CA ILE A 186 24.15 27.35 4.15
C ILE A 186 23.09 27.84 3.15
N THR A 187 23.20 29.06 2.67
CA THR A 187 22.32 29.63 1.64
C THR A 187 23.08 30.43 0.61
N LYS A 188 22.64 30.33 -0.66
CA LYS A 188 23.17 31.16 -1.75
C LYS A 188 22.69 32.63 -1.70
N GLU A 189 21.56 32.86 -1.04
CA GLU A 189 20.95 34.15 -0.90
C GLU A 189 21.67 35.00 0.18
N ASN A 190 21.59 36.35 0.06
CA ASN A 190 22.07 37.26 1.09
C ASN A 190 21.22 37.34 2.35
N LYS A 191 20.01 36.76 2.30
CA LYS A 191 19.05 36.70 3.40
C LYS A 191 18.39 35.31 3.44
N ILE A 192 18.13 34.80 4.66
CA ILE A 192 17.19 33.67 4.83
C ILE A 192 15.77 34.18 4.64
N LEU A 193 14.84 33.24 4.36
CA LEU A 193 13.41 33.54 4.21
C LEU A 193 13.15 34.66 3.20
N SER A 194 13.86 34.66 2.04
CA SER A 194 13.66 35.62 0.96
C SER A 194 12.18 35.70 0.58
N GLY A 195 11.65 36.94 0.53
CA GLY A 195 10.24 37.20 0.25
C GLY A 195 9.32 37.22 1.48
N PHE A 196 9.85 37.04 2.71
CA PHE A 196 9.13 37.29 3.95
C PHE A 196 9.35 38.68 4.52
N PRO A 197 8.48 39.21 5.42
CA PRO A 197 8.66 40.51 6.07
C PRO A 197 10.00 40.60 6.80
N LYS A 198 10.65 41.80 6.76
CA LYS A 198 11.93 42.02 7.46
C LYS A 198 11.91 41.61 8.92
N LYS A 199 10.80 41.84 9.62
CA LYS A 199 10.62 41.48 11.03
C LYS A 199 10.63 39.92 11.22
N THR A 200 10.08 39.17 10.28
CA THR A 200 10.13 37.70 10.29
C THR A 200 11.59 37.22 10.12
N ILE A 201 12.31 37.77 9.15
CA ILE A 201 13.72 37.43 8.90
C ILE A 201 14.54 37.69 10.18
N HIS A 202 14.42 38.87 10.77
CA HIS A 202 15.13 39.25 12.00
C HIS A 202 14.83 38.28 13.15
N TYR A 203 13.56 37.87 13.36
CA TYR A 203 13.19 36.90 14.39
C TYR A 203 13.91 35.57 14.21
N PHE A 204 14.09 35.09 12.98
CA PHE A 204 14.77 33.83 12.73
C PHE A 204 16.30 33.96 12.79
N GLU A 205 16.92 35.07 12.31
CA GLU A 205 18.34 35.27 12.45
C GLU A 205 18.75 35.33 13.92
N ASP A 206 18.00 36.06 14.75
CA ASP A 206 18.17 36.10 16.19
C ASP A 206 18.02 34.71 16.82
N HIS A 207 17.04 33.94 16.39
CA HIS A 207 16.79 32.60 16.90
C HIS A 207 17.91 31.64 16.54
N LEU A 208 18.42 31.65 15.32
CA LEU A 208 19.56 30.86 14.89
C LEU A 208 20.79 31.18 15.72
N LYS A 209 21.09 32.46 15.93
CA LYS A 209 22.21 32.91 16.76
C LYS A 209 22.09 32.44 18.21
N LYS A 210 20.91 32.62 18.85
CA LYS A 210 20.65 32.21 20.25
C LYS A 210 20.76 30.69 20.44
N ASN A 211 20.45 29.90 19.43
CA ASN A 211 20.52 28.45 19.48
C ASN A 211 21.82 27.89 18.88
N LYS A 212 22.87 28.72 18.74
CA LYS A 212 24.19 28.32 18.27
C LYS A 212 24.16 27.57 16.92
N ILE A 213 23.28 28.01 16.02
CA ILE A 213 23.21 27.50 14.64
C ILE A 213 24.03 28.46 13.76
N LYS A 214 25.08 27.95 13.13
CA LYS A 214 25.93 28.75 12.23
C LYS A 214 25.17 29.03 10.95
N LEU A 215 25.02 30.32 10.61
CA LEU A 215 24.43 30.79 9.36
C LEU A 215 25.51 31.30 8.40
N ILE A 216 25.57 30.71 7.21
CA ILE A 216 26.50 31.05 6.15
C ILE A 216 25.66 31.47 4.94
N LYS A 217 25.86 32.74 4.51
CA LYS A 217 25.12 33.39 3.41
C LYS A 217 26.01 33.56 2.20
N GLU A 218 25.39 33.77 1.03
CA GLU A 218 26.07 34.11 -0.25
C GLU A 218 27.08 33.02 -0.68
N ILE A 219 26.79 31.78 -0.36
CA ILE A 219 27.60 30.60 -0.72
C ILE A 219 26.79 29.70 -1.65
N GLU A 220 27.26 29.56 -2.84
CA GLU A 220 26.77 28.63 -3.84
C GLU A 220 27.62 27.33 -3.78
N ILE A 221 26.97 26.19 -3.75
CA ILE A 221 27.63 24.88 -3.66
C ILE A 221 27.90 24.38 -5.06
N LYS A 222 29.17 24.04 -5.34
CA LYS A 222 29.62 23.49 -6.60
C LYS A 222 29.64 21.96 -6.57
N LYS A 223 30.16 21.39 -5.47
CA LYS A 223 30.39 19.95 -5.36
C LYS A 223 30.24 19.46 -3.92
N ILE A 224 29.73 18.24 -3.74
CA ILE A 224 29.66 17.57 -2.45
C ILE A 224 30.44 16.26 -2.56
N THR A 225 31.47 16.12 -1.72
CA THR A 225 32.26 14.88 -1.58
C THR A 225 32.05 14.29 -0.19
N LYS A 226 32.49 13.08 0.03
CA LYS A 226 32.33 12.41 1.34
C LYS A 226 32.99 13.22 2.45
N GLY A 227 32.16 13.78 3.33
CA GLY A 227 32.59 14.60 4.48
C GLY A 227 32.89 16.06 4.19
N LYS A 228 32.78 16.54 2.93
CA LYS A 228 33.18 17.90 2.54
C LYS A 228 32.25 18.53 1.50
N VAL A 229 31.82 19.76 1.74
CA VAL A 229 31.10 20.61 0.80
C VAL A 229 32.10 21.61 0.19
N ILE A 230 32.17 21.71 -1.12
CA ILE A 230 33.00 22.59 -1.88
C ILE A 230 32.13 23.70 -2.51
N SER A 231 32.43 24.94 -2.21
CA SER A 231 31.69 26.08 -2.76
C SER A 231 32.37 26.68 -3.98
N THR A 232 31.62 27.47 -4.74
CA THR A 232 32.18 28.28 -5.88
C THR A 232 33.21 29.31 -5.46
N LYS A 233 33.24 29.70 -4.17
CA LYS A 233 34.19 30.65 -3.57
C LYS A 233 35.40 29.99 -2.90
N GLU A 234 35.67 28.70 -3.21
CA GLU A 234 36.77 27.90 -2.64
C GLU A 234 36.75 27.79 -1.10
N LYS A 235 35.60 28.00 -0.46
CA LYS A 235 35.38 27.75 0.97
C LYS A 235 34.82 26.36 1.17
N ASP A 236 35.55 25.57 1.94
CA ASP A 236 35.19 24.22 2.24
C ASP A 236 34.52 24.11 3.59
N PHE A 237 33.51 23.25 3.68
CA PHE A 237 32.80 22.96 4.93
C PHE A 237 32.79 21.47 5.19
N LEU A 238 33.26 21.07 6.36
CA LEU A 238 33.24 19.67 6.77
C LEU A 238 31.87 19.31 7.37
N PHE A 239 31.41 18.10 7.10
CA PHE A 239 30.18 17.55 7.65
C PHE A 239 30.28 16.05 7.91
N ASP A 240 29.47 15.58 8.84
CA ASP A 240 29.19 14.16 9.04
C ASP A 240 27.86 13.76 8.35
N ASP A 241 26.87 14.65 8.40
CA ASP A 241 25.56 14.46 7.75
C ASP A 241 25.15 15.77 7.05
N ILE A 242 24.60 15.64 5.84
CA ILE A 242 24.20 16.78 5.03
C ILE A 242 22.79 16.61 4.47
N PHE A 243 21.97 17.66 4.61
CA PHE A 243 20.59 17.69 4.17
C PHE A 243 20.36 18.79 3.14
N LEU A 244 19.62 18.44 2.09
CA LEU A 244 19.34 19.34 0.98
C LEU A 244 17.88 19.80 0.98
N VAL A 245 17.68 21.08 1.17
CA VAL A 245 16.40 21.77 0.97
C VAL A 245 16.51 22.62 -0.27
N ALA A 246 16.75 21.97 -1.39
CA ALA A 246 17.06 22.61 -2.68
C ALA A 246 15.80 23.11 -3.41
N GLN A 247 16.02 23.79 -4.52
CA GLN A 247 14.97 24.14 -5.48
C GLN A 247 14.24 22.89 -5.96
N THR A 248 12.99 23.04 -6.29
CA THR A 248 12.14 21.94 -6.74
C THR A 248 12.06 21.92 -8.27
N ALA A 249 11.97 20.69 -8.83
CA ALA A 249 11.72 20.45 -10.24
C ALA A 249 10.55 19.48 -10.43
N GLY A 250 10.04 19.41 -11.64
CA GLY A 250 9.10 18.36 -12.03
C GLY A 250 9.77 16.98 -11.95
N PRO A 251 9.02 15.90 -11.64
CA PRO A 251 9.57 14.57 -11.54
C PRO A 251 10.03 14.05 -12.91
N GLN A 252 11.14 13.30 -12.92
CA GLN A 252 11.78 12.80 -14.15
C GLN A 252 10.84 11.96 -15.03
N TRP A 253 9.92 11.20 -14.42
CA TRP A 253 8.99 10.34 -15.14
C TRP A 253 8.01 11.11 -16.05
N LEU A 254 7.83 12.45 -15.85
CA LEU A 254 7.05 13.28 -16.78
C LEU A 254 7.79 13.60 -18.08
N LYS A 255 9.11 13.61 -18.09
CA LYS A 255 9.90 14.12 -19.25
C LYS A 255 9.69 13.33 -20.54
N GLY A 256 9.40 12.02 -20.44
CA GLY A 256 9.11 11.16 -21.61
C GLY A 256 7.62 11.09 -21.99
N SER A 257 6.76 11.90 -21.38
CA SER A 257 5.32 11.78 -21.54
C SER A 257 4.71 12.48 -22.76
N ASN A 258 5.47 13.27 -23.49
CA ASN A 258 4.98 14.17 -24.56
C ASN A 258 3.87 15.15 -24.10
N LEU A 259 3.84 15.47 -22.80
CA LEU A 259 3.00 16.53 -22.24
C LEU A 259 3.76 17.86 -22.29
N SER A 260 3.05 18.98 -22.36
CA SER A 260 3.63 20.32 -22.27
C SER A 260 4.20 20.54 -20.87
N LEU A 261 5.53 20.69 -20.76
CA LEU A 261 6.26 20.95 -19.53
C LEU A 261 7.02 22.27 -19.66
N ASN A 262 7.29 22.93 -18.52
CA ASN A 262 8.25 24.05 -18.51
C ASN A 262 9.71 23.53 -18.42
N ASP A 263 10.68 24.44 -18.42
CA ASP A 263 12.12 24.11 -18.44
C ASP A 263 12.55 23.31 -17.20
N GLU A 264 11.91 23.51 -16.05
CA GLU A 264 12.15 22.76 -14.83
C GLU A 264 11.41 21.40 -14.80
N GLY A 265 10.62 21.08 -15.83
CA GLY A 265 9.90 19.80 -15.97
C GLY A 265 8.55 19.74 -15.25
N PHE A 266 7.99 20.88 -14.85
CA PHE A 266 6.63 20.94 -14.30
C PHE A 266 5.57 20.87 -15.41
N LEU A 267 4.45 20.21 -15.12
CA LEU A 267 3.32 20.14 -16.04
C LEU A 267 2.68 21.52 -16.24
N LEU A 268 2.66 22.00 -17.49
CA LEU A 268 1.98 23.23 -17.84
C LEU A 268 0.47 23.04 -17.90
N VAL A 269 -0.25 23.88 -17.16
CA VAL A 269 -1.72 23.87 -17.09
C VAL A 269 -2.31 25.25 -17.34
N ASN A 270 -3.55 25.24 -17.85
CA ASN A 270 -4.35 26.46 -17.99
C ASN A 270 -5.02 26.86 -16.65
N ASP A 271 -5.75 27.96 -16.66
CA ASP A 271 -6.50 28.48 -15.50
C ASP A 271 -7.61 27.54 -14.96
N LYS A 272 -7.93 26.45 -15.67
CA LYS A 272 -8.89 25.41 -15.24
C LYS A 272 -8.22 24.19 -14.63
N LEU A 273 -6.90 24.24 -14.41
CA LEU A 273 -6.06 23.11 -13.94
C LEU A 273 -5.95 21.97 -14.96
N GLN A 274 -6.19 22.23 -16.22
CA GLN A 274 -6.17 21.26 -17.30
C GLN A 274 -4.85 21.39 -18.07
N SER A 275 -4.25 20.27 -18.46
CA SER A 275 -3.03 20.25 -19.25
C SER A 275 -3.19 21.02 -20.57
N LEU A 276 -2.17 21.73 -20.99
CA LEU A 276 -2.19 22.44 -22.28
C LEU A 276 -2.18 21.50 -23.48
N SER A 277 -1.64 20.30 -23.31
CA SER A 277 -1.47 19.33 -24.40
C SER A 277 -2.60 18.28 -24.49
N LYS A 278 -3.35 18.02 -23.41
CA LYS A 278 -4.39 16.98 -23.34
C LYS A 278 -5.56 17.40 -22.45
N GLU A 279 -6.74 17.48 -23.02
CA GLU A 279 -7.96 17.91 -22.32
C GLU A 279 -8.42 16.95 -21.22
N ASN A 280 -8.10 15.67 -21.34
CA ASN A 280 -8.43 14.63 -20.35
C ASN A 280 -7.34 14.44 -19.30
N ILE A 281 -6.40 15.40 -19.16
CA ILE A 281 -5.37 15.38 -18.12
C ILE A 281 -5.45 16.67 -17.32
N PHE A 282 -5.57 16.54 -16.00
CA PHE A 282 -5.54 17.62 -15.04
C PHE A 282 -4.27 17.54 -14.17
N GLY A 283 -3.85 18.68 -13.64
CA GLY A 283 -2.76 18.75 -12.68
C GLY A 283 -3.06 19.70 -11.54
N SER A 284 -2.45 19.46 -10.37
CA SER A 284 -2.59 20.35 -9.21
C SER A 284 -1.45 20.22 -8.20
N GLY A 285 -1.28 21.20 -7.34
CA GLY A 285 -0.21 21.24 -6.34
C GLY A 285 1.16 21.59 -6.92
N ASP A 286 2.23 21.09 -6.28
CA ASP A 286 3.59 21.47 -6.63
C ASP A 286 4.08 20.93 -7.98
N ILE A 287 3.37 19.96 -8.59
CA ILE A 287 3.71 19.32 -9.88
C ILE A 287 3.44 20.22 -11.08
N ILE A 288 2.55 21.20 -10.95
CA ILE A 288 2.12 22.06 -12.06
C ILE A 288 2.84 23.40 -12.08
N ASP A 289 2.89 23.98 -13.28
CA ASP A 289 3.11 25.41 -13.48
C ASP A 289 2.02 25.97 -14.40
N PHE A 290 1.76 27.28 -14.30
CA PHE A 290 0.73 27.93 -15.09
C PHE A 290 1.35 28.63 -16.29
N ASP A 291 0.67 28.53 -17.42
CA ASP A 291 1.09 29.22 -18.66
C ASP A 291 1.15 30.75 -18.52
N ASN A 292 0.23 31.33 -17.76
CA ASN A 292 0.02 32.78 -17.72
C ASN A 292 0.52 33.46 -16.44
N TYR A 293 1.05 32.74 -15.44
CA TYR A 293 1.56 33.33 -14.20
C TYR A 293 2.42 32.37 -13.40
N ASN A 294 3.45 32.93 -12.77
CA ASN A 294 4.35 32.17 -11.89
C ASN A 294 3.75 32.08 -10.48
N LEU A 295 3.53 30.87 -9.97
CA LEU A 295 2.99 30.62 -8.64
C LEU A 295 4.03 29.89 -7.78
N LYS A 296 4.35 30.44 -6.60
CA LYS A 296 5.25 29.76 -5.65
C LYS A 296 4.71 28.38 -5.27
N LYS A 297 5.59 27.39 -5.20
CA LYS A 297 5.22 26.04 -4.75
C LYS A 297 4.95 26.06 -3.24
N ALA A 298 3.68 25.96 -2.85
CA ALA A 298 3.27 25.98 -1.45
C ALA A 298 1.97 25.17 -1.25
N GLY A 299 1.91 24.37 -0.18
CA GLY A 299 0.78 23.48 0.12
C GLY A 299 -0.58 24.17 0.20
N VAL A 300 -0.64 25.46 0.57
CA VAL A 300 -1.89 26.25 0.61
C VAL A 300 -2.56 26.35 -0.76
N TYR A 301 -1.77 26.43 -1.84
CA TYR A 301 -2.32 26.44 -3.19
C TYR A 301 -2.88 25.09 -3.57
N ALA A 302 -2.19 23.99 -3.27
CA ALA A 302 -2.66 22.64 -3.50
C ALA A 302 -3.99 22.38 -2.78
N VAL A 303 -4.12 22.80 -1.51
CA VAL A 303 -5.37 22.67 -0.75
C VAL A 303 -6.53 23.41 -1.41
N ARG A 304 -6.31 24.61 -1.93
CA ARG A 304 -7.37 25.42 -2.59
C ARG A 304 -7.67 24.95 -4.01
N GLN A 305 -6.69 24.49 -4.73
CA GLN A 305 -6.87 23.88 -6.05
C GLN A 305 -7.77 22.64 -5.99
N GLY A 306 -7.74 21.89 -4.88
CA GLY A 306 -8.56 20.70 -4.69
C GLY A 306 -10.06 20.93 -4.85
N ASP A 307 -10.58 22.09 -4.43
CA ASP A 307 -12.00 22.43 -4.59
C ASP A 307 -12.37 22.70 -6.05
N VAL A 308 -11.51 23.42 -6.77
CA VAL A 308 -11.69 23.71 -8.20
C VAL A 308 -11.51 22.44 -9.03
N LEU A 309 -10.47 21.65 -8.73
CA LEU A 309 -10.20 20.37 -9.38
C LEU A 309 -11.39 19.42 -9.27
N ASN A 310 -11.95 19.24 -8.06
CA ASN A 310 -13.12 18.39 -7.84
C ASN A 310 -14.33 18.86 -8.67
N LYS A 311 -14.59 20.17 -8.73
CA LYS A 311 -15.67 20.72 -9.54
C LYS A 311 -15.41 20.49 -11.04
N ASN A 312 -14.17 20.66 -11.49
CA ASN A 312 -13.78 20.52 -12.89
C ASN A 312 -13.82 19.06 -13.37
N ILE A 313 -13.36 18.12 -12.56
CA ILE A 313 -13.50 16.67 -12.82
C ILE A 313 -14.98 16.32 -13.04
N ARG A 314 -15.87 16.77 -12.14
CA ARG A 314 -17.31 16.52 -12.25
C ARG A 314 -17.92 17.16 -13.50
N LYS A 315 -17.53 18.39 -13.82
CA LYS A 315 -18.00 19.09 -15.02
C LYS A 315 -17.47 18.48 -16.30
N TYR A 316 -16.24 17.98 -16.30
CA TYR A 316 -15.67 17.25 -17.43
C TYR A 316 -16.54 16.03 -17.79
N PHE A 317 -16.87 15.18 -16.81
CA PHE A 317 -17.75 14.04 -17.00
C PHE A 317 -19.19 14.41 -17.36
N GLN A 318 -19.59 15.66 -17.22
CA GLN A 318 -20.90 16.18 -17.62
C GLN A 318 -20.86 16.99 -18.92
N ASN A 319 -19.71 17.11 -19.58
CA ASN A 319 -19.47 17.99 -20.74
C ASN A 319 -19.89 19.45 -20.46
N LYS A 320 -19.62 19.96 -19.26
CA LYS A 320 -19.95 21.32 -18.85
C LYS A 320 -18.72 22.21 -18.83
N ILE A 321 -18.92 23.54 -18.97
CA ILE A 321 -17.86 24.55 -18.89
C ILE A 321 -17.14 24.46 -17.55
N LEU A 322 -15.80 24.36 -17.59
CA LEU A 322 -14.95 24.22 -16.42
C LEU A 322 -14.79 25.57 -15.69
N HIS A 323 -14.58 25.51 -14.39
CA HIS A 323 -14.30 26.65 -13.52
C HIS A 323 -12.84 27.10 -13.64
N LYS A 324 -12.64 28.41 -13.62
CA LYS A 324 -11.30 28.99 -13.53
C LYS A 324 -10.80 29.01 -12.09
N TYR A 325 -9.56 28.60 -11.89
CA TYR A 325 -8.84 28.78 -10.64
C TYR A 325 -8.26 30.21 -10.58
N LYS A 326 -8.54 30.92 -9.51
CA LYS A 326 -7.96 32.24 -9.25
C LYS A 326 -7.06 32.14 -8.02
N PRO A 327 -5.73 32.15 -8.17
CA PRO A 327 -4.81 32.09 -7.04
C PRO A 327 -4.94 33.32 -6.16
N GLN A 328 -4.83 33.11 -4.85
CA GLN A 328 -4.77 34.22 -3.91
C GLN A 328 -3.40 34.89 -3.97
N LYS A 329 -3.38 36.20 -3.96
CA LYS A 329 -2.13 37.00 -3.96
C LYS A 329 -1.36 36.88 -2.63
N ASN A 330 -2.07 36.77 -1.50
CA ASN A 330 -1.48 36.73 -0.16
C ASN A 330 -2.15 35.65 0.71
N PHE A 331 -1.36 34.96 1.52
CA PHE A 331 -1.84 33.99 2.49
C PHE A 331 -1.10 34.10 3.81
N LEU A 332 -1.73 33.60 4.88
CA LEU A 332 -1.10 33.46 6.19
C LEU A 332 -0.02 32.39 6.11
N SER A 333 1.23 32.75 6.42
CA SER A 333 2.34 31.83 6.55
C SER A 333 2.73 31.72 8.02
N ILE A 334 2.80 30.48 8.55
CA ILE A 334 3.24 30.23 9.92
C ILE A 334 4.44 29.29 9.86
N ILE A 335 5.60 29.80 10.30
CA ILE A 335 6.89 29.08 10.29
C ILE A 335 7.27 28.75 11.72
N THR A 336 7.61 27.49 11.98
CA THR A 336 7.97 26.98 13.31
C THR A 336 9.45 27.26 13.62
N MET A 337 9.76 27.36 14.92
CA MET A 337 11.11 27.68 15.43
C MET A 337 11.75 26.47 16.16
N GLY A 338 11.36 25.24 15.80
CA GLY A 338 11.88 24.02 16.43
C GLY A 338 11.23 23.70 17.78
N SER A 339 11.19 24.67 18.71
CA SER A 339 10.44 24.57 19.97
C SER A 339 8.94 24.87 19.76
N LYS A 340 8.11 24.80 20.83
CA LYS A 340 6.71 25.23 20.77
C LYS A 340 6.56 26.75 20.61
N ASN A 341 7.29 27.33 19.64
CA ASN A 341 7.21 28.71 19.19
C ASN A 341 7.12 28.78 17.67
N ALA A 342 6.43 29.78 17.15
CA ALA A 342 6.29 30.02 15.73
C ALA A 342 6.18 31.53 15.41
N VAL A 343 6.40 31.85 14.14
CA VAL A 343 6.17 33.19 13.59
C VAL A 343 5.09 33.11 12.53
N ALA A 344 3.99 33.82 12.75
CA ALA A 344 2.96 34.04 11.75
C ALA A 344 3.23 35.33 10.99
N SER A 345 3.13 35.28 9.67
CA SER A 345 3.29 36.47 8.82
C SER A 345 2.21 36.54 7.74
N LYS A 346 1.69 37.75 7.52
CA LYS A 346 0.75 38.06 6.45
C LYS A 346 0.94 39.54 6.06
N TYR A 347 1.07 39.80 4.77
CA TYR A 347 1.49 41.15 4.26
C TYR A 347 2.83 41.57 4.90
N SER A 348 2.85 42.72 5.56
CA SER A 348 4.01 43.24 6.31
C SER A 348 4.00 42.91 7.79
N LEU A 349 2.90 42.31 8.30
CA LEU A 349 2.73 42.00 9.71
C LEU A 349 3.40 40.67 10.08
N SER A 350 4.02 40.65 11.27
CA SER A 350 4.67 39.48 11.80
C SER A 350 4.42 39.38 13.31
N PHE A 351 3.94 38.20 13.75
CA PHE A 351 3.67 37.90 15.15
C PHE A 351 4.44 36.65 15.55
N LYS A 352 5.09 36.70 16.72
CA LYS A 352 5.91 35.60 17.27
C LYS A 352 5.37 35.19 18.63
N GLY A 353 5.41 33.88 18.92
CA GLY A 353 5.10 33.41 20.26
C GLY A 353 4.63 31.94 20.32
N LYS A 354 4.47 31.45 21.55
CA LYS A 354 3.91 30.11 21.83
C LYS A 354 2.47 30.01 21.32
N TRP A 355 1.65 31.04 21.50
CA TRP A 355 0.27 31.08 21.04
C TRP A 355 0.14 30.90 19.52
N VAL A 356 1.11 31.41 18.74
CA VAL A 356 1.16 31.20 17.28
C VAL A 356 1.41 29.74 16.94
N TRP A 357 2.25 29.05 17.73
CA TRP A 357 2.48 27.62 17.56
C TRP A 357 1.21 26.82 17.88
N TYR A 358 0.50 27.12 19.00
CA TYR A 358 -0.77 26.46 19.34
C TYR A 358 -1.84 26.72 18.28
N TRP A 359 -1.88 27.90 17.71
CA TRP A 359 -2.79 28.22 16.60
C TRP A 359 -2.49 27.39 15.37
N LYS A 360 -1.20 27.31 14.96
CA LYS A 360 -0.78 26.40 13.87
C LYS A 360 -1.17 24.95 14.17
N ASN A 361 -0.83 24.44 15.34
CA ASN A 361 -1.14 23.08 15.77
C ASN A 361 -2.66 22.76 15.66
N TYR A 362 -3.50 23.69 16.07
CA TYR A 362 -4.96 23.56 15.94
C TYR A 362 -5.40 23.49 14.47
N ILE A 363 -4.87 24.36 13.60
CA ILE A 363 -5.16 24.34 12.16
C ILE A 363 -4.74 23.02 11.54
N ASP A 364 -3.52 22.57 11.80
CA ASP A 364 -2.93 21.38 11.19
C ASP A 364 -3.64 20.11 11.66
N LYS A 365 -3.86 19.95 12.96
CA LYS A 365 -4.59 18.79 13.52
C LYS A 365 -6.03 18.72 13.01
N ASN A 366 -6.73 19.85 12.94
CA ASN A 366 -8.08 19.89 12.37
C ASN A 366 -8.09 19.56 10.86
N PHE A 367 -7.05 19.94 10.14
CA PHE A 367 -6.94 19.57 8.73
C PHE A 367 -6.81 18.05 8.56
N ILE A 368 -5.90 17.42 9.30
CA ILE A 368 -5.69 15.95 9.28
C ILE A 368 -6.97 15.21 9.73
N ALA A 369 -7.57 15.63 10.85
CA ALA A 369 -8.76 14.98 11.41
C ALA A 369 -9.93 14.94 10.41
N LYS A 370 -10.05 15.91 9.51
CA LYS A 370 -11.07 15.91 8.46
C LYS A 370 -10.96 14.71 7.50
N PHE A 371 -9.79 14.09 7.38
CA PHE A 371 -9.55 12.99 6.45
C PHE A 371 -9.32 11.64 7.16
N ASN A 372 -8.91 11.65 8.43
CA ASN A 372 -8.71 10.43 9.21
C ASN A 372 -9.97 10.03 10.02
N ASN A 373 -10.77 11.01 10.47
CA ASN A 373 -12.01 10.75 11.22
C ASN A 373 -13.20 10.68 10.28
N LEU A 374 -13.27 9.60 9.50
CA LEU A 374 -14.35 9.35 8.55
C LEU A 374 -15.31 8.30 9.11
N SER A 375 -16.61 8.58 9.05
CA SER A 375 -17.66 7.60 9.35
C SER A 375 -18.41 7.25 8.08
N ILE A 376 -18.56 5.96 7.81
CA ILE A 376 -19.45 5.49 6.74
C ILE A 376 -20.86 5.72 7.25
N LYS A 377 -21.53 6.74 6.68
CA LYS A 377 -22.96 6.95 6.88
C LYS A 377 -23.70 6.25 5.75
N ASP A 378 -24.87 5.68 6.05
CA ASP A 378 -25.81 5.18 5.04
C ASP A 378 -26.33 6.37 4.22
N MET A 379 -25.57 6.79 3.23
CA MET A 379 -26.01 7.85 2.31
C MET A 379 -26.88 7.20 1.23
N LYS A 380 -28.06 7.77 0.98
CA LYS A 380 -28.84 7.46 -0.24
C LYS A 380 -28.03 7.95 -1.45
N ILE A 381 -27.31 7.03 -2.07
CA ILE A 381 -26.50 7.32 -3.27
C ILE A 381 -27.46 7.31 -4.45
N ASN A 382 -27.42 8.37 -5.27
CA ASN A 382 -28.10 8.35 -6.56
C ASN A 382 -27.41 7.32 -7.47
N GLU A 383 -28.10 6.26 -7.82
CA GLU A 383 -27.55 5.15 -8.62
C GLU A 383 -27.76 5.34 -10.14
N ARG A 384 -28.50 6.38 -10.55
CA ARG A 384 -28.75 6.62 -11.98
C ARG A 384 -27.48 7.03 -12.71
N ILE A 385 -27.09 6.19 -13.66
CA ILE A 385 -25.98 6.47 -14.58
C ILE A 385 -26.28 7.75 -15.38
N PRO A 386 -25.35 8.70 -15.48
CA PRO A 386 -25.52 9.90 -16.28
C PRO A 386 -25.84 9.55 -17.73
N LYS A 387 -26.81 10.24 -18.33
CA LYS A 387 -27.25 9.97 -19.70
C LYS A 387 -26.11 9.99 -20.74
N ILE A 388 -25.08 10.82 -20.48
CA ILE A 388 -23.90 10.94 -21.34
C ILE A 388 -23.05 9.65 -21.39
N PHE A 389 -23.17 8.77 -20.39
CA PHE A 389 -22.45 7.48 -20.36
C PHE A 389 -23.27 6.34 -21.01
N LEU A 390 -24.53 6.58 -21.34
CA LEU A 390 -25.42 5.56 -21.92
C LEU A 390 -25.12 5.36 -23.41
N THR A 391 -23.98 4.74 -23.72
CA THR A 391 -23.68 4.24 -25.07
C THR A 391 -24.64 3.12 -25.45
N LYS A 392 -24.68 2.72 -26.75
CA LYS A 392 -25.47 1.56 -27.17
C LYS A 392 -25.14 0.29 -26.38
N GLU A 393 -23.86 0.05 -26.14
CA GLU A 393 -23.36 -1.07 -25.33
C GLU A 393 -23.88 -1.01 -23.89
N VAL A 394 -23.72 0.13 -23.19
CA VAL A 394 -24.18 0.31 -21.81
C VAL A 394 -25.69 0.17 -21.67
N LYS A 395 -26.47 0.68 -22.64
CA LYS A 395 -27.93 0.47 -22.67
C LYS A 395 -28.29 -1.00 -22.79
N LYS A 396 -27.65 -1.70 -23.72
CA LYS A 396 -27.84 -3.13 -23.92
C LYS A 396 -27.50 -3.94 -22.65
N LEU A 397 -26.40 -3.63 -21.99
CA LEU A 397 -26.03 -4.24 -20.72
C LEU A 397 -27.09 -4.11 -19.61
N ASN A 398 -27.88 -3.02 -19.63
CA ASN A 398 -28.90 -2.74 -18.61
C ASN A 398 -30.33 -3.24 -18.99
N GLU A 399 -30.59 -3.48 -20.26
CA GLU A 399 -31.91 -3.82 -20.76
C GLU A 399 -32.07 -5.29 -21.14
N ASP A 400 -30.98 -5.99 -21.47
CA ASP A 400 -31.02 -7.38 -21.89
C ASP A 400 -31.38 -8.33 -20.74
N ILE A 401 -32.29 -9.26 -21.02
CA ILE A 401 -32.55 -10.44 -20.18
C ILE A 401 -31.31 -11.33 -20.27
N ARG A 402 -30.74 -11.68 -19.10
CA ARG A 402 -29.55 -12.51 -19.02
C ARG A 402 -29.89 -13.99 -19.17
N CYS A 403 -29.20 -14.64 -20.08
CA CYS A 403 -29.28 -16.06 -20.26
C CYS A 403 -28.43 -16.79 -19.18
N GLY A 404 -28.90 -17.93 -18.72
CA GLY A 404 -28.12 -18.85 -17.90
C GLY A 404 -27.35 -19.88 -18.75
N GLY A 405 -26.63 -20.78 -18.11
CA GLY A 405 -25.86 -21.84 -18.76
C GLY A 405 -24.78 -21.30 -19.70
N CYS A 406 -24.61 -21.93 -20.86
CA CYS A 406 -23.57 -21.52 -21.83
C CYS A 406 -23.76 -20.09 -22.40
N GLY A 407 -24.97 -19.54 -22.32
CA GLY A 407 -25.24 -18.16 -22.71
C GLY A 407 -24.68 -17.09 -21.77
N ALA A 408 -24.24 -17.48 -20.55
CA ALA A 408 -23.59 -16.61 -19.59
C ALA A 408 -22.05 -16.52 -19.75
N LYS A 409 -21.46 -17.22 -20.73
CA LYS A 409 -20.02 -17.12 -20.98
C LYS A 409 -19.62 -15.69 -21.38
N ALA A 410 -18.47 -15.23 -20.90
CA ALA A 410 -17.89 -13.99 -21.38
C ALA A 410 -17.61 -14.08 -22.90
N ALA A 411 -17.84 -12.99 -23.63
CA ALA A 411 -17.62 -12.98 -25.07
C ALA A 411 -16.18 -13.29 -25.42
N ARG A 412 -15.94 -14.05 -26.51
CA ARG A 412 -14.59 -14.46 -26.97
C ARG A 412 -13.66 -13.27 -27.15
N GLU A 413 -14.17 -12.12 -27.58
CA GLU A 413 -13.40 -10.88 -27.71
C GLU A 413 -12.80 -10.41 -26.38
N ILE A 414 -13.54 -10.54 -25.26
CA ILE A 414 -13.03 -10.19 -23.91
C ILE A 414 -11.85 -11.10 -23.53
N LEU A 415 -11.99 -12.39 -23.80
CA LEU A 415 -10.95 -13.37 -23.54
C LEU A 415 -9.69 -13.12 -24.37
N ASN A 416 -9.85 -12.91 -25.69
CA ASN A 416 -8.71 -12.64 -26.57
C ASN A 416 -7.93 -11.42 -26.08
N LEU A 417 -8.59 -10.32 -25.76
CA LEU A 417 -7.95 -9.11 -25.23
C LEU A 417 -7.28 -9.31 -23.86
N ALA A 418 -7.86 -10.17 -23.01
CA ALA A 418 -7.30 -10.45 -21.70
C ALA A 418 -6.11 -11.42 -21.74
N LEU A 419 -6.11 -12.36 -22.71
CA LEU A 419 -5.05 -13.34 -22.88
C LEU A 419 -3.90 -12.84 -23.77
N ASP A 420 -4.11 -11.74 -24.48
CA ASP A 420 -3.09 -11.13 -25.33
C ASP A 420 -1.88 -10.67 -24.52
N ASP A 421 -0.66 -10.95 -25.03
CA ASP A 421 0.62 -10.60 -24.40
C ASP A 421 0.87 -11.21 -23.01
N LEU A 422 0.21 -12.31 -22.64
CA LEU A 422 0.51 -13.01 -21.38
C LEU A 422 1.82 -13.80 -21.52
N ASN A 423 2.79 -13.51 -20.66
CA ASN A 423 4.06 -14.25 -20.59
C ASN A 423 3.93 -15.47 -19.67
N ILE A 424 3.41 -16.57 -20.21
CA ILE A 424 3.21 -17.84 -19.48
C ILE A 424 4.45 -18.70 -19.68
N LYS A 425 5.11 -19.11 -18.58
CA LYS A 425 6.22 -20.05 -18.61
C LYS A 425 5.73 -21.43 -19.02
N LYS A 426 6.35 -21.98 -20.07
CA LYS A 426 6.02 -23.31 -20.61
C LYS A 426 6.66 -24.42 -19.79
N ARG A 427 5.98 -25.57 -19.80
CA ARG A 427 6.45 -26.82 -19.21
C ARG A 427 6.37 -27.94 -20.24
N ASP A 428 7.36 -28.82 -20.24
CA ASP A 428 7.44 -29.93 -21.19
C ASP A 428 6.42 -31.06 -20.95
N ASP A 429 5.83 -31.09 -19.76
CA ASP A 429 4.78 -32.03 -19.37
C ASP A 429 3.36 -31.52 -19.66
N ILE A 430 3.21 -30.33 -20.22
CA ILE A 430 1.93 -29.81 -20.76
C ILE A 430 1.93 -30.04 -22.27
N VAL A 431 1.07 -30.95 -22.71
CA VAL A 431 0.97 -31.34 -24.12
C VAL A 431 0.03 -30.42 -24.90
N ILE A 432 -1.13 -30.07 -24.31
CA ILE A 432 -2.09 -29.09 -24.83
C ILE A 432 -2.41 -28.11 -23.71
N GLY A 433 -2.25 -26.81 -24.00
CA GLY A 433 -2.52 -25.70 -23.08
C GLY A 433 -2.93 -24.45 -23.85
N LEU A 434 -2.77 -23.26 -23.27
CA LEU A 434 -3.20 -21.99 -23.86
C LEU A 434 -2.42 -21.58 -25.12
N ASP A 435 -1.25 -22.13 -25.39
CA ASP A 435 -0.49 -21.86 -26.63
C ASP A 435 -1.18 -22.42 -27.88
N ASN A 436 -1.82 -23.56 -27.74
CA ASN A 436 -2.60 -24.21 -28.79
C ASN A 436 -3.88 -24.76 -28.16
N PRO A 437 -4.85 -23.89 -27.82
CA PRO A 437 -6.02 -24.26 -27.04
C PRO A 437 -6.94 -25.18 -27.83
N ASP A 438 -7.41 -26.22 -27.14
CA ASP A 438 -8.41 -27.17 -27.60
C ASP A 438 -9.56 -27.25 -26.57
N ASP A 439 -10.49 -28.19 -26.72
CA ASP A 439 -11.62 -28.40 -25.82
C ASP A 439 -11.16 -28.71 -24.36
N ALA A 440 -10.00 -29.33 -24.21
CA ALA A 440 -9.39 -29.63 -22.92
C ALA A 440 -7.87 -29.53 -22.95
N SER A 441 -7.26 -29.24 -21.82
CA SER A 441 -5.79 -29.31 -21.66
C SER A 441 -5.36 -30.75 -21.48
N ILE A 442 -4.20 -31.14 -22.04
CA ILE A 442 -3.61 -32.48 -21.87
C ILE A 442 -2.31 -32.35 -21.10
N ILE A 443 -2.22 -33.08 -19.99
CA ILE A 443 -1.12 -33.04 -19.03
C ILE A 443 -0.49 -34.43 -18.91
N LYS A 444 0.83 -34.52 -19.02
CA LYS A 444 1.57 -35.76 -18.82
C LYS A 444 1.88 -35.97 -17.35
N ILE A 445 1.54 -37.14 -16.80
CA ILE A 445 1.88 -37.56 -15.44
C ILE A 445 2.98 -38.61 -15.54
N PRO A 446 4.15 -38.42 -14.90
CA PRO A 446 5.20 -39.44 -14.84
C PRO A 446 4.72 -40.73 -14.14
N ASN A 447 5.19 -41.89 -14.56
CA ASN A 447 4.72 -43.20 -14.04
C ASN A 447 5.01 -43.43 -12.55
N ASP A 448 6.01 -42.74 -12.01
CA ASP A 448 6.45 -42.80 -10.60
C ASP A 448 5.77 -41.77 -9.69
N LYS A 449 4.89 -40.91 -10.24
CA LYS A 449 4.21 -39.86 -9.50
C LYS A 449 2.70 -40.02 -9.47
N LEU A 450 2.10 -39.45 -8.44
CA LEU A 450 0.65 -39.28 -8.32
C LEU A 450 0.28 -37.83 -8.63
N SER A 451 -0.94 -37.61 -9.10
CA SER A 451 -1.51 -36.28 -9.29
C SER A 451 -2.29 -35.87 -8.04
N THR A 452 -2.05 -34.65 -7.59
CA THR A 452 -2.88 -33.95 -6.57
C THR A 452 -3.71 -32.87 -7.25
N ILE A 453 -4.93 -32.66 -6.81
CA ILE A 453 -5.85 -31.66 -7.37
C ILE A 453 -6.55 -30.93 -6.24
N SER A 454 -6.58 -29.59 -6.33
CA SER A 454 -7.39 -28.74 -5.46
C SER A 454 -8.10 -27.65 -6.24
N LEU A 455 -9.08 -26.99 -5.60
CA LEU A 455 -9.90 -25.93 -6.21
C LEU A 455 -10.31 -24.93 -5.15
N ASP A 456 -9.90 -23.65 -5.35
CA ASP A 456 -10.34 -22.54 -4.55
C ASP A 456 -10.73 -21.33 -5.40
N PHE A 457 -11.79 -20.63 -5.00
CA PHE A 457 -12.23 -19.40 -5.60
C PHE A 457 -13.04 -18.55 -4.63
N PHE A 458 -12.90 -17.25 -4.70
CA PHE A 458 -13.56 -16.31 -3.77
C PHE A 458 -13.73 -14.91 -4.38
N PRO A 459 -14.62 -14.08 -3.83
CA PRO A 459 -14.74 -12.68 -4.24
C PRO A 459 -13.53 -11.86 -3.76
N PRO A 460 -13.18 -10.76 -4.49
CA PRO A 460 -12.06 -9.92 -4.13
C PRO A 460 -12.17 -9.30 -2.74
N MET A 461 -11.14 -9.49 -1.91
CA MET A 461 -11.01 -8.90 -0.58
C MET A 461 -10.26 -7.57 -0.60
N ILE A 462 -9.52 -7.28 -1.67
CA ILE A 462 -8.82 -6.02 -1.92
C ILE A 462 -9.24 -5.44 -3.27
N SER A 463 -9.00 -4.15 -3.47
CA SER A 463 -9.45 -3.46 -4.68
C SER A 463 -8.48 -3.50 -5.86
N ASP A 464 -7.25 -3.91 -5.63
CA ASP A 464 -6.19 -4.02 -6.63
C ASP A 464 -6.25 -5.39 -7.31
N PRO A 465 -6.65 -5.48 -8.60
CA PRO A 465 -6.85 -6.77 -9.28
C PRO A 465 -5.54 -7.54 -9.49
N TYR A 466 -4.41 -6.86 -9.64
CA TYR A 466 -3.12 -7.50 -9.82
C TYR A 466 -2.63 -8.20 -8.54
N LEU A 467 -2.68 -7.49 -7.41
CA LEU A 467 -2.36 -8.08 -6.10
C LEU A 467 -3.38 -9.15 -5.71
N PHE A 468 -4.67 -8.94 -6.04
CA PHE A 468 -5.69 -9.95 -5.82
C PHE A 468 -5.37 -11.24 -6.60
N GLY A 469 -4.95 -11.12 -7.86
CA GLY A 469 -4.49 -12.27 -8.64
C GLY A 469 -3.32 -13.01 -7.99
N GLN A 470 -2.31 -12.29 -7.49
CA GLN A 470 -1.15 -12.89 -6.80
C GLN A 470 -1.57 -13.64 -5.53
N ILE A 471 -2.37 -12.99 -4.67
CA ILE A 471 -2.87 -13.61 -3.42
C ILE A 471 -3.69 -14.86 -3.72
N THR A 472 -4.56 -14.80 -4.72
CA THR A 472 -5.37 -15.95 -5.15
C THR A 472 -4.51 -17.11 -5.61
N ALA A 473 -3.46 -16.85 -6.40
CA ALA A 473 -2.54 -17.90 -6.85
C ALA A 473 -1.79 -18.54 -5.67
N HIS A 474 -1.26 -17.74 -4.73
CA HIS A 474 -0.60 -18.26 -3.53
C HIS A 474 -1.57 -19.08 -2.65
N HIS A 475 -2.81 -18.63 -2.50
CA HIS A 475 -3.81 -19.34 -1.75
C HIS A 475 -4.12 -20.71 -2.35
N CYS A 476 -4.43 -20.76 -3.66
CA CYS A 476 -4.78 -22.02 -4.33
C CYS A 476 -3.60 -23.03 -4.37
N LEU A 477 -2.35 -22.54 -4.52
CA LEU A 477 -1.17 -23.40 -4.50
C LEU A 477 -0.85 -23.94 -3.10
N SER A 478 -1.33 -23.30 -2.05
CA SER A 478 -1.03 -23.67 -0.66
C SER A 478 -1.49 -25.08 -0.31
N ASP A 479 -2.65 -25.51 -0.79
CA ASP A 479 -3.16 -26.86 -0.62
C ASP A 479 -2.19 -27.93 -1.18
N LEU A 480 -1.62 -27.67 -2.37
CA LEU A 480 -0.65 -28.59 -2.96
C LEU A 480 0.61 -28.70 -2.09
N TYR A 481 1.09 -27.56 -1.59
CA TYR A 481 2.26 -27.53 -0.69
C TYR A 481 1.97 -28.26 0.61
N ALA A 482 0.79 -28.04 1.21
CA ALA A 482 0.38 -28.73 2.46
C ALA A 482 0.35 -30.24 2.32
N MET A 483 0.10 -30.75 1.10
CA MET A 483 0.20 -32.18 0.78
C MET A 483 1.63 -32.64 0.42
N GLY A 484 2.58 -31.71 0.32
CA GLY A 484 3.96 -32.00 -0.11
C GLY A 484 4.15 -32.12 -1.63
N ALA A 485 3.17 -31.70 -2.43
CA ALA A 485 3.18 -31.79 -3.88
C ALA A 485 3.89 -30.61 -4.54
N GLU A 486 4.48 -30.87 -5.69
CA GLU A 486 5.04 -29.85 -6.59
C GLU A 486 3.96 -29.40 -7.58
N PRO A 487 3.61 -28.10 -7.66
CA PRO A 487 2.62 -27.61 -8.61
C PRO A 487 3.02 -27.91 -10.07
N GLN A 488 2.04 -28.21 -10.92
CA GLN A 488 2.23 -28.51 -12.33
C GLN A 488 1.42 -27.58 -13.23
N SER A 489 0.11 -27.47 -13.00
CA SER A 489 -0.75 -26.65 -13.82
C SER A 489 -1.87 -25.95 -13.04
N ALA A 490 -2.44 -24.91 -13.64
CA ALA A 490 -3.59 -24.20 -13.11
C ALA A 490 -4.62 -23.94 -14.20
N MET A 491 -5.91 -24.00 -13.86
CA MET A 491 -7.04 -23.60 -14.70
C MET A 491 -7.83 -22.49 -14.00
N ALA A 492 -7.98 -21.34 -14.65
CA ALA A 492 -8.64 -20.18 -14.07
C ALA A 492 -10.16 -20.33 -14.03
N ILE A 493 -10.77 -19.91 -12.93
CA ILE A 493 -12.23 -19.73 -12.78
C ILE A 493 -12.46 -18.24 -12.59
N SER A 494 -13.23 -17.63 -13.50
CA SER A 494 -13.48 -16.18 -13.49
C SER A 494 -14.96 -15.88 -13.72
N CYS A 495 -15.65 -15.40 -12.69
CA CYS A 495 -16.97 -14.78 -12.83
C CYS A 495 -16.80 -13.27 -12.88
N LEU A 496 -17.28 -12.64 -13.92
CA LEU A 496 -17.02 -11.24 -14.23
C LEU A 496 -18.30 -10.39 -14.11
N PRO A 497 -18.23 -9.17 -13.55
CA PRO A 497 -19.38 -8.29 -13.43
C PRO A 497 -19.83 -7.77 -14.80
N LEU A 498 -21.06 -7.21 -14.85
CA LEU A 498 -21.66 -6.70 -16.09
C LEU A 498 -21.12 -5.30 -16.42
N TRP A 499 -19.92 -5.24 -16.97
CA TRP A 499 -19.26 -4.01 -17.41
C TRP A 499 -19.03 -3.98 -18.92
N PRO A 500 -18.73 -2.81 -19.52
CA PRO A 500 -18.29 -2.73 -20.91
C PRO A 500 -17.10 -3.65 -21.18
N LYS A 501 -17.07 -4.26 -22.36
CA LYS A 501 -16.10 -5.31 -22.73
C LYS A 501 -14.64 -4.93 -22.48
N HIS A 502 -14.25 -3.70 -22.85
CA HIS A 502 -12.87 -3.22 -22.65
C HIS A 502 -12.50 -3.10 -21.16
N LYS A 503 -13.45 -2.74 -20.29
CA LYS A 503 -13.21 -2.69 -18.83
C LYS A 503 -13.08 -4.08 -18.22
N LEU A 504 -13.88 -5.03 -18.73
CA LEU A 504 -13.79 -6.43 -18.31
C LEU A 504 -12.49 -7.08 -18.72
N SER A 505 -12.06 -6.88 -19.98
CA SER A 505 -10.80 -7.45 -20.47
C SER A 505 -9.58 -6.92 -19.72
N GLU A 506 -9.53 -5.61 -19.41
CA GLU A 506 -8.46 -5.02 -18.62
C GLU A 506 -8.44 -5.55 -17.17
N GLU A 507 -9.60 -5.70 -16.55
CA GLU A 507 -9.72 -6.21 -15.19
C GLU A 507 -9.26 -7.67 -15.10
N LEU A 508 -9.76 -8.52 -16.01
CA LEU A 508 -9.35 -9.92 -16.11
C LEU A 508 -7.86 -10.05 -16.43
N LYS A 509 -7.35 -9.28 -17.41
CA LYS A 509 -5.92 -9.27 -17.74
C LYS A 509 -5.05 -8.92 -16.53
N SER A 510 -5.45 -7.94 -15.75
CA SER A 510 -4.71 -7.54 -14.54
C SER A 510 -4.67 -8.65 -13.49
N MET A 511 -5.79 -9.33 -13.23
CA MET A 511 -5.85 -10.49 -12.32
C MET A 511 -4.97 -11.65 -12.83
N LEU A 512 -5.08 -11.98 -14.11
CA LEU A 512 -4.27 -13.03 -14.75
C LEU A 512 -2.78 -12.74 -14.69
N LEU A 513 -2.35 -11.52 -14.99
CA LEU A 513 -0.93 -11.14 -14.94
C LEU A 513 -0.37 -11.25 -13.51
N GLY A 514 -1.15 -10.89 -12.49
CA GLY A 514 -0.77 -11.10 -11.09
C GLY A 514 -0.57 -12.59 -10.78
N SER A 515 -1.53 -13.42 -11.17
CA SER A 515 -1.47 -14.88 -10.94
C SER A 515 -0.35 -15.54 -11.72
N ILE A 516 -0.15 -15.16 -12.99
CA ILE A 516 0.91 -15.70 -13.85
C ILE A 516 2.29 -15.38 -13.30
N GLN A 517 2.49 -14.22 -12.70
CA GLN A 517 3.75 -13.90 -12.04
C GLN A 517 4.06 -14.91 -10.94
N VAL A 518 3.08 -15.24 -10.11
CA VAL A 518 3.24 -16.28 -9.08
C VAL A 518 3.48 -17.65 -9.71
N PHE A 519 2.66 -18.05 -10.66
CA PHE A 519 2.78 -19.35 -11.32
C PHE A 519 4.13 -19.55 -12.01
N ASN A 520 4.64 -18.50 -12.67
CA ASN A 520 5.96 -18.56 -13.32
C ASN A 520 7.10 -18.77 -12.29
N ASN A 521 7.00 -18.11 -11.13
CA ASN A 521 7.96 -18.28 -10.03
C ASN A 521 7.87 -19.69 -9.41
N GLU A 522 6.66 -20.25 -9.33
CA GLU A 522 6.38 -21.56 -8.75
C GLU A 522 6.42 -22.69 -9.79
N ASN A 523 6.93 -22.43 -10.99
CA ASN A 523 7.03 -23.39 -12.09
C ASN A 523 5.71 -24.08 -12.42
N THR A 524 4.60 -23.33 -12.38
CA THR A 524 3.24 -23.78 -12.67
C THR A 524 2.79 -23.17 -14.00
N GLN A 525 2.16 -23.94 -14.88
CA GLN A 525 1.65 -23.39 -16.13
C GLN A 525 0.15 -23.14 -16.06
N LEU A 526 -0.30 -21.93 -16.41
CA LEU A 526 -1.70 -21.67 -16.66
C LEU A 526 -2.07 -22.33 -18.01
N VAL A 527 -2.96 -23.35 -17.96
CA VAL A 527 -3.27 -24.18 -19.12
C VAL A 527 -4.66 -23.96 -19.71
N GLY A 528 -5.53 -23.25 -19.00
CA GLY A 528 -6.88 -22.99 -19.46
C GLY A 528 -7.73 -22.30 -18.40
N GLY A 529 -9.04 -22.36 -18.57
CA GLY A 529 -9.98 -21.84 -17.59
C GLY A 529 -11.39 -21.63 -18.16
N HIS A 530 -12.25 -21.07 -17.31
CA HIS A 530 -13.61 -20.72 -17.68
C HIS A 530 -13.95 -19.31 -17.20
N THR A 531 -14.66 -18.57 -18.05
CA THR A 531 -15.20 -17.23 -17.72
C THR A 531 -16.70 -17.20 -17.86
N SER A 532 -17.37 -16.62 -16.87
CA SER A 532 -18.83 -16.42 -16.89
C SER A 532 -19.17 -15.00 -16.46
N GLU A 533 -20.29 -14.48 -16.93
CA GLU A 533 -20.89 -13.25 -16.41
C GLU A 533 -21.60 -13.55 -15.07
N ALA A 534 -21.46 -12.64 -14.09
CA ALA A 534 -22.11 -12.72 -12.80
C ALA A 534 -22.38 -11.33 -12.21
N GLU A 535 -23.21 -11.24 -11.18
CA GLU A 535 -23.42 -9.98 -10.45
C GLU A 535 -22.20 -9.52 -9.65
N GLN A 536 -21.35 -10.46 -9.26
CA GLN A 536 -20.16 -10.23 -8.44
C GLN A 536 -18.95 -10.88 -9.09
N CYS A 537 -17.81 -10.20 -9.03
CA CYS A 537 -16.54 -10.80 -9.40
C CYS A 537 -16.19 -11.95 -8.46
N ILE A 538 -15.84 -13.09 -9.02
CA ILE A 538 -15.27 -14.24 -8.35
C ILE A 538 -14.08 -14.71 -9.16
N TYR A 539 -12.98 -15.06 -8.49
CA TYR A 539 -11.76 -15.48 -9.15
C TYR A 539 -11.06 -16.57 -8.34
N GLY A 540 -10.49 -17.53 -9.02
CA GLY A 540 -9.78 -18.63 -8.42
C GLY A 540 -9.20 -19.61 -9.43
N PHE A 541 -8.71 -20.74 -8.95
CA PHE A 541 -8.06 -21.75 -9.77
C PHE A 541 -8.37 -23.15 -9.32
N SER A 542 -8.56 -24.03 -10.29
CA SER A 542 -8.26 -25.43 -10.08
C SER A 542 -6.78 -25.66 -10.36
N VAL A 543 -6.07 -26.21 -9.39
CA VAL A 543 -4.63 -26.45 -9.46
C VAL A 543 -4.31 -27.94 -9.41
N THR A 544 -3.32 -28.35 -10.19
CA THR A 544 -2.79 -29.74 -10.15
C THR A 544 -1.32 -29.73 -9.77
N GLY A 545 -0.91 -30.77 -9.07
CA GLY A 545 0.48 -30.97 -8.68
C GLY A 545 0.90 -32.44 -8.81
N LEU A 546 2.18 -32.67 -8.70
CA LEU A 546 2.80 -33.98 -8.76
C LEU A 546 3.45 -34.32 -7.42
N ILE A 547 3.24 -35.56 -6.96
CA ILE A 547 3.84 -36.01 -5.71
C ILE A 547 4.32 -37.46 -5.81
N ASN A 548 5.43 -37.77 -5.16
CA ASN A 548 5.88 -39.15 -4.97
C ASN A 548 5.06 -39.81 -3.87
N LYS A 549 4.68 -41.06 -4.05
CA LYS A 549 3.80 -41.79 -3.14
C LYS A 549 4.33 -41.85 -1.71
N ASP A 550 5.62 -41.92 -1.53
CA ASP A 550 6.33 -42.00 -0.24
C ASP A 550 6.57 -40.63 0.43
N LYS A 551 6.24 -39.51 -0.27
CA LYS A 551 6.45 -38.14 0.21
C LYS A 551 5.16 -37.39 0.54
N ILE A 552 4.05 -38.10 0.63
CA ILE A 552 2.75 -37.50 0.93
C ILE A 552 2.72 -37.01 2.38
N LEU A 553 2.46 -35.72 2.55
CA LEU A 553 2.12 -35.15 3.85
C LEU A 553 0.64 -35.34 4.10
N SER A 554 0.24 -35.58 5.35
CA SER A 554 -1.16 -35.76 5.70
C SER A 554 -1.48 -35.14 7.05
N LYS A 555 -2.63 -34.48 7.15
CA LYS A 555 -3.17 -33.94 8.41
C LYS A 555 -3.15 -34.95 9.54
N SER A 556 -3.43 -36.22 9.25
CA SER A 556 -3.54 -37.30 10.24
C SER A 556 -2.22 -37.94 10.68
N ASN A 557 -1.09 -37.46 10.19
CA ASN A 557 0.24 -38.03 10.53
C ASN A 557 0.88 -37.39 11.78
N LEU A 558 0.15 -36.60 12.57
CA LEU A 558 0.63 -36.09 13.85
C LEU A 558 1.03 -37.23 14.78
N LYS A 559 2.10 -37.03 15.52
CA LYS A 559 2.61 -38.00 16.52
C LYS A 559 2.60 -37.39 17.92
N LYS A 560 2.49 -38.24 18.92
CA LYS A 560 2.73 -37.87 20.31
C LYS A 560 4.15 -37.29 20.46
N GLY A 561 4.29 -36.16 21.12
CA GLY A 561 5.55 -35.48 21.32
C GLY A 561 5.93 -34.51 20.21
N ASP A 562 5.16 -34.41 19.11
CA ASP A 562 5.39 -33.39 18.11
C ASP A 562 5.17 -31.98 18.71
N ALA A 563 6.06 -31.05 18.39
CA ALA A 563 5.82 -29.64 18.59
C ALA A 563 4.99 -29.08 17.43
N LEU A 564 4.02 -28.25 17.75
CA LEU A 564 3.21 -27.54 16.75
C LEU A 564 3.87 -26.24 16.37
N ILE A 565 4.16 -26.06 15.07
CA ILE A 565 4.73 -24.84 14.49
C ILE A 565 3.72 -24.19 13.57
N LEU A 566 3.58 -22.87 13.71
CA LEU A 566 2.82 -22.02 12.79
C LEU A 566 3.78 -21.09 12.05
N THR A 567 3.74 -21.07 10.71
CA THR A 567 4.74 -20.37 9.88
C THR A 567 4.45 -18.90 9.61
N LYS A 568 3.19 -18.45 9.70
CA LYS A 568 2.78 -17.06 9.52
C LYS A 568 1.86 -16.62 10.66
N ALA A 569 1.82 -15.31 10.91
CA ALA A 569 0.88 -14.72 11.86
C ALA A 569 -0.58 -14.82 11.37
N ILE A 570 -1.52 -14.93 12.32
CA ILE A 570 -2.96 -14.93 12.08
C ILE A 570 -3.57 -13.53 12.24
N GLY A 571 -4.76 -13.30 11.69
CA GLY A 571 -5.50 -12.03 11.81
C GLY A 571 -5.88 -11.38 10.48
N THR A 572 -5.63 -12.04 9.34
CA THR A 572 -5.98 -11.49 8.01
C THR A 572 -7.48 -11.24 7.86
N GLY A 573 -8.33 -12.11 8.40
CA GLY A 573 -9.79 -11.99 8.29
C GLY A 573 -10.33 -10.75 8.98
N THR A 574 -9.95 -10.52 10.23
CA THR A 574 -10.41 -9.36 11.00
C THR A 574 -9.84 -8.04 10.46
N ILE A 575 -8.56 -8.01 10.01
CA ILE A 575 -7.95 -6.83 9.40
C ILE A 575 -8.65 -6.46 8.09
N LEU A 576 -8.90 -7.43 7.20
CA LEU A 576 -9.62 -7.19 5.95
C LEU A 576 -11.07 -6.77 6.21
N ALA A 577 -11.74 -7.35 7.21
CA ALA A 577 -13.07 -6.92 7.64
C ALA A 577 -13.08 -5.47 8.16
N ALA A 578 -12.03 -5.07 8.86
CA ALA A 578 -11.85 -3.68 9.31
C ALA A 578 -11.56 -2.74 8.14
N ASN A 579 -10.75 -3.18 7.16
CA ASN A 579 -10.47 -2.42 5.95
C ASN A 579 -11.75 -2.13 5.16
N MET A 580 -12.60 -3.14 4.97
CA MET A 580 -13.90 -2.97 4.29
C MET A 580 -14.83 -1.96 4.99
N ARG A 581 -14.64 -1.76 6.30
CA ARG A 581 -15.38 -0.78 7.12
C ARG A 581 -14.66 0.56 7.27
N ALA A 582 -13.54 0.78 6.57
CA ALA A 582 -12.65 1.95 6.69
C ALA A 582 -12.14 2.18 8.13
N LYS A 583 -11.90 1.10 8.88
CA LYS A 583 -11.46 1.13 10.29
C LYS A 583 -10.07 0.54 10.52
N ALA A 584 -9.48 -0.15 9.55
CA ALA A 584 -8.11 -0.62 9.62
C ALA A 584 -7.12 0.53 9.42
N ASN A 585 -5.97 0.49 10.12
CA ASN A 585 -4.84 1.35 9.79
C ASN A 585 -4.15 0.83 8.53
N ALA A 586 -3.59 1.72 7.73
CA ALA A 586 -2.95 1.34 6.47
C ALA A 586 -1.77 0.38 6.68
N SER A 587 -0.97 0.54 7.74
CA SER A 587 0.12 -0.39 8.07
C SER A 587 -0.36 -1.81 8.36
N TRP A 588 -1.51 -1.99 9.03
CA TRP A 588 -2.08 -3.32 9.28
C TRP A 588 -2.50 -4.01 7.99
N VAL A 589 -3.11 -3.24 7.09
CA VAL A 589 -3.52 -3.76 5.77
C VAL A 589 -2.31 -4.11 4.92
N ASP A 590 -1.25 -3.29 4.96
CA ASP A 590 0.00 -3.55 4.23
C ASP A 590 0.66 -4.85 4.74
N ASN A 591 0.84 -4.98 6.06
CA ASN A 591 1.41 -6.18 6.68
C ASN A 591 0.59 -7.45 6.38
N ALA A 592 -0.75 -7.34 6.38
CA ALA A 592 -1.62 -8.46 6.02
C ALA A 592 -1.46 -8.85 4.54
N ILE A 593 -1.37 -7.88 3.62
CA ILE A 593 -1.11 -8.13 2.19
C ILE A 593 0.27 -8.76 2.02
N GLU A 594 1.31 -8.23 2.65
CA GLU A 594 2.66 -8.79 2.57
C GLU A 594 2.70 -10.24 3.07
N SER A 595 2.02 -10.54 4.19
CA SER A 595 1.90 -11.92 4.69
C SER A 595 1.18 -12.85 3.71
N MET A 596 0.10 -12.38 3.05
CA MET A 596 -0.63 -13.16 2.06
C MET A 596 0.17 -13.42 0.77
N LEU A 597 1.13 -12.57 0.44
CA LEU A 597 2.01 -12.69 -0.73
C LEU A 597 3.21 -13.62 -0.49
N VAL A 598 3.47 -14.03 0.73
CA VAL A 598 4.53 -15.02 1.03
C VAL A 598 4.05 -16.41 0.61
N SER A 599 4.79 -17.07 -0.28
CA SER A 599 4.53 -18.46 -0.67
C SER A 599 4.72 -19.42 0.52
N ASN A 600 3.90 -20.46 0.60
CA ASN A 600 4.08 -21.52 1.60
C ASN A 600 5.04 -22.64 1.14
N ARG A 601 5.57 -22.59 -0.09
CA ARG A 601 6.44 -23.62 -0.64
C ARG A 601 7.66 -23.88 0.21
N MET A 602 8.48 -22.84 0.41
CA MET A 602 9.76 -22.98 1.14
C MET A 602 9.54 -23.41 2.59
N SER A 603 8.45 -22.96 3.24
CA SER A 603 8.15 -23.41 4.61
C SER A 603 7.88 -24.89 4.70
N VAL A 604 7.14 -25.46 3.72
CA VAL A 604 6.89 -26.93 3.67
C VAL A 604 8.16 -27.69 3.36
N ASP A 605 9.02 -27.21 2.46
CA ASP A 605 10.31 -27.87 2.18
C ASP A 605 11.20 -27.89 3.43
N ILE A 606 11.22 -26.84 4.22
CA ILE A 606 11.92 -26.79 5.51
C ILE A 606 11.30 -27.76 6.52
N ILE A 607 9.96 -27.73 6.67
CA ILE A 607 9.23 -28.66 7.55
C ILE A 607 9.59 -30.11 7.24
N LYS A 608 9.59 -30.49 5.96
CA LYS A 608 9.96 -31.85 5.51
C LYS A 608 11.41 -32.19 5.84
N LYS A 609 12.34 -31.25 5.66
CA LYS A 609 13.77 -31.41 5.99
C LYS A 609 13.98 -31.78 7.45
N TYR A 610 13.16 -31.25 8.36
CA TYR A 610 13.24 -31.47 9.79
C TYR A 610 12.25 -32.55 10.29
N GLY A 611 11.79 -33.42 9.42
CA GLY A 611 10.99 -34.60 9.76
C GLY A 611 9.51 -34.35 10.00
N GLY A 612 9.00 -33.17 9.68
CA GLY A 612 7.55 -32.90 9.71
C GLY A 612 6.83 -33.67 8.61
N ILE A 613 5.86 -34.48 8.99
CA ILE A 613 5.05 -35.32 8.09
C ILE A 613 3.54 -35.02 8.19
N ALA A 614 3.14 -34.21 9.16
CA ALA A 614 1.76 -33.76 9.37
C ALA A 614 1.71 -32.23 9.18
N CYS A 615 0.97 -31.77 8.20
CA CYS A 615 0.73 -30.33 8.04
C CYS A 615 -0.60 -30.04 7.33
N THR A 616 -1.03 -28.79 7.50
CA THR A 616 -2.16 -28.17 6.80
C THR A 616 -1.87 -26.69 6.66
N ASP A 617 -2.45 -26.05 5.67
CA ASP A 617 -2.48 -24.57 5.63
C ASP A 617 -3.69 -24.05 6.42
N ILE A 618 -3.55 -22.85 6.96
CA ILE A 618 -4.59 -22.21 7.75
C ILE A 618 -5.40 -21.27 6.85
N THR A 619 -6.69 -21.60 6.65
CA THR A 619 -7.58 -20.84 5.77
C THR A 619 -8.92 -20.53 6.46
N GLY A 620 -10.04 -20.80 5.82
CA GLY A 620 -11.38 -20.37 6.22
C GLY A 620 -11.84 -20.80 7.61
N PHE A 621 -11.40 -21.95 8.12
CA PHE A 621 -11.82 -22.45 9.44
C PHE A 621 -10.99 -21.91 10.62
N GLY A 622 -9.99 -21.06 10.34
CA GLY A 622 -9.10 -20.50 11.35
C GLY A 622 -8.15 -21.56 11.95
N LEU A 623 -7.32 -21.15 12.88
CA LEU A 623 -6.31 -22.03 13.47
C LEU A 623 -6.94 -23.24 14.18
N ILE A 624 -7.98 -23.02 14.98
CA ILE A 624 -8.64 -24.11 15.73
C ILE A 624 -9.32 -25.09 14.80
N GLY A 625 -10.03 -24.64 13.76
CA GLY A 625 -10.72 -25.55 12.84
C GLY A 625 -9.74 -26.49 12.13
N HIS A 626 -8.63 -25.95 11.61
CA HIS A 626 -7.62 -26.75 10.92
C HIS A 626 -6.83 -27.66 11.88
N LEU A 627 -6.54 -27.21 13.11
CA LEU A 627 -5.93 -28.08 14.11
C LEU A 627 -6.86 -29.24 14.47
N LEU A 628 -8.17 -29.00 14.61
CA LEU A 628 -9.15 -30.06 14.85
C LEU A 628 -9.17 -31.09 13.72
N GLU A 629 -9.08 -30.66 12.45
CA GLU A 629 -8.97 -31.59 11.32
C GLU A 629 -7.72 -32.50 11.42
N MET A 630 -6.60 -31.96 11.94
CA MET A 630 -5.37 -32.75 12.17
C MET A 630 -5.53 -33.75 13.32
N LEU A 631 -6.36 -33.44 14.35
CA LEU A 631 -6.57 -34.26 15.53
C LEU A 631 -7.76 -35.25 15.38
N GLU A 632 -8.67 -35.01 14.43
CA GLU A 632 -9.96 -35.70 14.35
C GLU A 632 -9.83 -37.21 14.14
N ARG A 633 -8.84 -37.65 13.36
CA ARG A 633 -8.59 -39.04 13.04
C ARG A 633 -7.50 -39.69 13.90
N THR A 634 -7.12 -39.03 14.99
CA THR A 634 -6.06 -39.45 15.89
C THR A 634 -6.60 -39.58 17.32
N GLN A 635 -5.87 -40.31 18.16
CA GLN A 635 -6.12 -40.35 19.62
C GLN A 635 -5.18 -39.36 20.34
N LEU A 636 -5.08 -38.15 19.79
CA LEU A 636 -4.17 -37.11 20.26
C LEU A 636 -4.95 -35.86 20.68
N ILE A 637 -4.33 -35.07 21.56
CA ILE A 637 -4.76 -33.75 21.96
C ILE A 637 -3.61 -32.75 21.69
N ALA A 638 -3.96 -31.48 21.56
CA ALA A 638 -3.00 -30.41 21.42
C ALA A 638 -3.04 -29.47 22.62
N ASN A 639 -1.88 -29.16 23.18
CA ASN A 639 -1.68 -28.09 24.14
C ASN A 639 -1.19 -26.85 23.39
N LEU A 640 -1.99 -25.77 23.34
CA LEU A 640 -1.65 -24.53 22.66
C LEU A 640 -1.21 -23.47 23.65
N ASN A 641 -0.04 -22.87 23.44
CA ASN A 641 0.40 -21.68 24.17
C ASN A 641 -0.15 -20.42 23.48
N LEU A 642 -1.11 -19.75 24.13
CA LEU A 642 -1.81 -18.60 23.58
C LEU A 642 -0.90 -17.39 23.34
N GLU A 643 0.12 -17.20 24.19
CA GLU A 643 1.06 -16.08 24.10
C GLU A 643 2.06 -16.26 22.95
N ASN A 644 2.32 -17.51 22.55
CA ASN A 644 3.26 -17.83 21.46
C ASN A 644 2.62 -17.76 20.07
N ILE A 645 1.30 -17.62 19.97
CA ILE A 645 0.63 -17.55 18.68
C ILE A 645 0.94 -16.21 18.02
N PRO A 646 1.60 -16.21 16.87
CA PRO A 646 1.95 -14.97 16.17
C PRO A 646 0.70 -14.30 15.62
N ILE A 647 0.57 -13.00 15.87
CA ILE A 647 -0.60 -12.20 15.52
C ILE A 647 -0.14 -11.03 14.66
N LEU A 648 -0.88 -10.74 13.60
CA LEU A 648 -0.67 -9.55 12.76
C LEU A 648 -0.98 -8.29 13.55
N ASP A 649 -0.16 -7.25 13.33
CA ASP A 649 -0.35 -5.95 13.96
C ASP A 649 -1.76 -5.42 13.76
N GLY A 650 -2.42 -5.05 14.85
CA GLY A 650 -3.77 -4.50 14.87
C GLY A 650 -4.90 -5.54 14.81
N ALA A 651 -4.63 -6.83 14.69
CA ALA A 651 -5.67 -7.86 14.69
C ALA A 651 -6.37 -7.95 16.06
N ASP A 652 -5.62 -7.88 17.15
CA ASP A 652 -6.12 -7.81 18.53
C ASP A 652 -6.97 -6.55 18.77
N GLU A 653 -6.52 -5.41 18.23
CA GLU A 653 -7.26 -4.14 18.34
C GLU A 653 -8.58 -4.18 17.56
N THR A 654 -8.60 -4.77 16.36
CA THR A 654 -9.82 -4.91 15.56
C THR A 654 -10.84 -5.81 16.25
N ILE A 655 -10.43 -6.96 16.77
CA ILE A 655 -11.32 -7.86 17.52
C ILE A 655 -11.82 -7.21 18.82
N SER A 656 -10.97 -6.50 19.56
CA SER A 656 -11.37 -5.77 20.76
C SER A 656 -12.47 -4.74 20.45
N LYS A 657 -12.47 -4.16 19.26
CA LYS A 657 -13.52 -3.27 18.74
C LYS A 657 -14.73 -4.02 18.16
N LYS A 658 -14.81 -5.33 18.33
CA LYS A 658 -15.86 -6.21 17.77
C LYS A 658 -15.97 -6.15 16.24
N ILE A 659 -14.85 -5.98 15.57
CA ILE A 659 -14.76 -6.05 14.12
C ILE A 659 -14.25 -7.44 13.77
N ILE A 660 -15.15 -8.29 13.30
CA ILE A 660 -14.88 -9.67 12.94
C ILE A 660 -15.29 -9.94 11.48
N SER A 661 -14.76 -10.99 10.91
CA SER A 661 -15.22 -11.52 9.63
C SER A 661 -16.55 -12.24 9.79
N THR A 662 -17.31 -12.37 8.71
CA THR A 662 -18.64 -12.99 8.74
C THR A 662 -18.61 -14.48 9.07
N LEU A 663 -17.50 -15.17 8.85
CA LEU A 663 -17.36 -16.60 9.11
C LEU A 663 -16.94 -16.90 10.56
N GLN A 664 -16.38 -15.92 11.25
CA GLN A 664 -15.80 -16.12 12.59
C GLN A 664 -16.83 -16.60 13.61
N ASP A 665 -18.05 -16.07 13.62
CA ASP A 665 -19.13 -16.50 14.54
C ASP A 665 -19.43 -18.01 14.38
N ASN A 666 -19.31 -18.55 13.15
CA ASN A 666 -19.47 -19.98 12.92
C ASN A 666 -18.25 -20.77 13.39
N ASN A 667 -17.06 -20.25 13.21
CA ASN A 667 -15.82 -20.87 13.65
C ASN A 667 -15.72 -20.90 15.19
N GLU A 668 -16.26 -19.90 15.90
CA GLU A 668 -16.29 -19.89 17.37
C GLU A 668 -17.04 -21.09 17.97
N LYS A 669 -17.90 -21.78 17.21
CA LYS A 669 -18.55 -23.03 17.64
C LYS A 669 -17.56 -24.17 17.88
N PHE A 670 -16.35 -24.09 17.29
CA PHE A 670 -15.27 -25.05 17.57
C PHE A 670 -14.74 -24.95 19.01
N SER A 671 -15.05 -23.86 19.74
CA SER A 671 -14.67 -23.69 21.16
C SER A 671 -15.16 -24.86 22.06
N ARG A 672 -16.22 -25.57 21.68
CA ARG A 672 -16.72 -26.77 22.39
C ARG A 672 -15.69 -27.90 22.52
N TYR A 673 -14.69 -27.93 21.66
CA TYR A 673 -13.60 -28.92 21.69
C TYR A 673 -12.39 -28.46 22.52
N ILE A 674 -12.45 -27.24 23.10
CA ILE A 674 -11.41 -26.67 23.95
C ILE A 674 -11.81 -26.88 25.41
N LYS A 675 -10.98 -27.57 26.18
CA LYS A 675 -11.28 -27.97 27.56
C LYS A 675 -11.50 -26.78 28.51
N ASN A 676 -10.66 -25.76 28.41
CA ASN A 676 -10.65 -24.63 29.34
C ASN A 676 -11.04 -23.30 28.67
N TYR A 677 -11.95 -23.36 27.68
CA TYR A 677 -12.34 -22.18 26.89
C TYR A 677 -12.87 -21.03 27.75
N SER A 678 -13.55 -21.31 28.86
CA SER A 678 -14.15 -20.30 29.73
C SER A 678 -13.12 -19.39 30.40
N GLU A 679 -11.87 -19.84 30.56
CA GLU A 679 -10.79 -19.07 31.16
C GLU A 679 -10.27 -17.98 30.23
N PHE A 680 -10.32 -18.21 28.91
CA PHE A 680 -9.68 -17.38 27.89
C PHE A 680 -10.67 -16.64 26.96
N ASN A 681 -11.98 -16.98 26.99
CA ASN A 681 -12.97 -16.49 26.02
C ASN A 681 -13.14 -14.96 25.96
N LYS A 682 -12.65 -14.22 26.96
CA LYS A 682 -12.65 -12.76 26.98
C LYS A 682 -11.39 -12.15 26.35
N SER A 683 -10.34 -12.92 26.14
CA SER A 683 -9.11 -12.45 25.54
C SER A 683 -9.28 -12.22 24.03
N PRO A 684 -8.82 -11.07 23.49
CA PRO A 684 -8.78 -10.87 22.05
C PRO A 684 -7.97 -11.95 21.32
N ASN A 685 -6.83 -12.36 21.86
CA ASN A 685 -5.96 -13.37 21.28
C ASN A 685 -6.66 -14.72 21.17
N TYR A 686 -7.48 -15.09 22.15
CA TYR A 686 -8.28 -16.30 22.09
C TYR A 686 -9.28 -16.26 20.92
N LYS A 687 -9.93 -15.12 20.69
CA LYS A 687 -10.90 -14.96 19.60
C LYS A 687 -10.23 -15.02 18.22
N LEU A 688 -8.98 -14.60 18.10
CA LEU A 688 -8.20 -14.69 16.86
C LEU A 688 -7.94 -16.12 16.40
N LEU A 689 -8.00 -17.11 17.32
CA LEU A 689 -7.84 -18.52 16.98
C LEU A 689 -8.92 -19.02 15.98
N PHE A 690 -10.06 -18.34 15.94
CA PHE A 690 -11.21 -18.66 15.08
C PHE A 690 -11.31 -17.73 13.86
N ASP A 691 -10.39 -16.75 13.72
CA ASP A 691 -10.39 -15.81 12.61
C ASP A 691 -10.04 -16.54 11.30
N PRO A 692 -10.90 -16.50 10.27
CA PRO A 692 -10.58 -17.10 8.98
C PRO A 692 -9.39 -16.39 8.34
N GLN A 693 -8.47 -17.16 7.76
CA GLN A 693 -7.30 -16.64 7.09
C GLN A 693 -7.44 -16.72 5.57
N THR A 694 -6.86 -15.75 4.86
CA THR A 694 -6.64 -15.83 3.41
C THR A 694 -5.15 -15.98 3.17
N ALA A 695 -4.73 -16.98 2.40
CA ALA A 695 -3.32 -17.32 2.16
C ALA A 695 -2.51 -17.38 3.48
N GLY A 696 -3.06 -18.02 4.49
CA GLY A 696 -2.45 -18.16 5.81
C GLY A 696 -1.19 -19.02 5.78
N GLY A 697 -0.62 -19.23 6.97
CA GLY A 697 0.59 -20.02 7.13
C GLY A 697 0.31 -21.52 7.17
N ILE A 698 1.38 -22.30 7.22
CA ILE A 698 1.34 -23.74 7.46
C ILE A 698 1.33 -23.99 8.97
N LEU A 699 0.44 -24.88 9.42
CA LEU A 699 0.47 -25.52 10.72
C LEU A 699 1.06 -26.91 10.54
N ALA A 700 2.11 -27.23 11.28
CA ALA A 700 2.79 -28.52 11.16
C ALA A 700 3.21 -29.10 12.50
N GLY A 701 3.25 -30.42 12.58
CA GLY A 701 3.88 -31.18 13.67
C GLY A 701 5.35 -31.47 13.31
N ILE A 702 6.27 -31.11 14.19
CA ILE A 702 7.71 -31.32 14.05
C ILE A 702 8.23 -32.10 15.24
N PRO A 703 9.09 -33.13 15.04
CA PRO A 703 9.76 -33.82 16.16
C PRO A 703 10.47 -32.80 17.08
N GLU A 704 10.31 -32.94 18.40
CA GLU A 704 10.77 -31.98 19.40
C GLU A 704 12.26 -31.63 19.25
N ASP A 705 13.11 -32.63 18.94
CA ASP A 705 14.56 -32.45 18.82
C ASP A 705 14.99 -31.56 17.63
N HIS A 706 14.09 -31.28 16.67
CA HIS A 706 14.38 -30.52 15.46
C HIS A 706 13.73 -29.14 15.40
N VAL A 707 12.97 -28.76 16.45
CA VAL A 707 12.15 -27.54 16.45
C VAL A 707 12.98 -26.28 16.29
N ASP A 708 14.05 -26.12 17.07
CA ASP A 708 14.86 -24.91 17.10
C ASP A 708 15.59 -24.70 15.76
N GLU A 709 16.12 -25.79 15.18
CA GLU A 709 16.77 -25.75 13.87
C GLU A 709 15.78 -25.40 12.76
N CYS A 710 14.58 -25.98 12.79
CA CYS A 710 13.50 -25.70 11.86
C CYS A 710 13.09 -24.21 11.92
N LEU A 711 12.85 -23.66 13.13
CA LEU A 711 12.48 -22.26 13.32
C LEU A 711 13.59 -21.30 12.85
N ASN A 712 14.87 -21.65 13.09
CA ASN A 712 16.00 -20.87 12.62
C ASN A 712 16.06 -20.83 11.09
N ASP A 713 15.86 -21.98 10.43
CA ASP A 713 15.85 -22.05 8.96
C ASP A 713 14.62 -21.32 8.38
N LEU A 714 13.46 -21.42 8.99
CA LEU A 714 12.27 -20.65 8.62
C LEU A 714 12.54 -19.16 8.69
N THR A 715 13.12 -18.70 9.78
CA THR A 715 13.45 -17.27 9.98
C THR A 715 14.45 -16.76 8.94
N LYS A 716 15.52 -17.53 8.63
CA LYS A 716 16.48 -17.18 7.59
C LYS A 716 15.85 -17.10 6.19
N ASN A 717 14.76 -17.81 5.95
CA ASN A 717 14.03 -17.82 4.69
C ASN A 717 12.79 -16.92 4.70
N ASN A 718 12.82 -15.84 5.50
CA ASN A 718 11.81 -14.77 5.59
C ASN A 718 10.48 -15.16 6.27
N TYR A 719 10.37 -16.31 6.93
CA TYR A 719 9.23 -16.61 7.80
C TYR A 719 9.47 -16.09 9.22
N THR A 720 9.64 -14.78 9.33
CA THR A 720 10.02 -14.09 10.60
C THR A 720 8.98 -14.25 11.71
N ASN A 721 7.75 -14.57 11.36
CA ASN A 721 6.66 -14.83 12.30
C ASN A 721 6.48 -16.31 12.65
N ALA A 722 7.33 -17.20 12.13
CA ALA A 722 7.27 -18.62 12.49
C ALA A 722 7.52 -18.82 13.98
N ARG A 723 6.64 -19.58 14.65
CA ARG A 723 6.70 -19.83 16.10
C ARG A 723 6.27 -21.26 16.42
N ARG A 724 6.85 -21.79 17.50
CA ARG A 724 6.29 -22.94 18.23
C ARG A 724 5.07 -22.44 19.00
N ILE A 725 3.91 -23.01 18.73
CA ILE A 725 2.64 -22.61 19.32
C ILE A 725 2.06 -23.64 20.27
N GLY A 726 2.65 -24.83 20.37
CA GLY A 726 2.12 -25.87 21.24
C GLY A 726 2.82 -27.23 21.09
N THR A 727 2.23 -28.25 21.68
CA THR A 727 2.68 -29.64 21.65
C THR A 727 1.52 -30.61 21.50
N VAL A 728 1.83 -31.81 21.05
CA VAL A 728 0.87 -32.89 20.84
C VAL A 728 1.06 -34.00 21.89
N GLU A 729 -0.02 -34.38 22.54
CA GLU A 729 -0.03 -35.42 23.58
C GLU A 729 -1.08 -36.52 23.33
N GLU A 730 -1.04 -37.58 24.11
CA GLU A 730 -2.01 -38.62 24.05
C GLU A 730 -3.35 -38.19 24.66
N GLN A 731 -4.45 -38.52 24.01
CA GLN A 731 -5.78 -38.17 24.48
C GLN A 731 -6.19 -38.99 25.71
N THR A 732 -6.54 -38.32 26.79
CA THR A 732 -7.02 -38.92 28.02
C THR A 732 -8.56 -38.95 28.14
N ASN A 733 -9.26 -38.07 27.41
CA ASN A 733 -10.73 -37.95 27.42
C ASN A 733 -11.26 -37.75 26.00
N LYS A 734 -12.36 -38.42 25.60
CA LYS A 734 -12.82 -38.50 24.21
C LYS A 734 -13.43 -37.22 23.65
N GLU A 735 -13.91 -36.29 24.48
CA GLU A 735 -14.67 -35.12 24.03
C GLU A 735 -13.79 -33.86 23.80
N GLU A 736 -12.67 -33.77 24.50
CA GLU A 736 -11.79 -32.56 24.47
C GLU A 736 -10.54 -32.87 23.66
N LYS A 737 -10.25 -32.02 22.69
CA LYS A 737 -9.14 -32.18 21.75
C LYS A 737 -8.04 -31.13 21.93
N ILE A 738 -8.36 -30.01 22.54
CA ILE A 738 -7.43 -28.88 22.67
C ILE A 738 -7.44 -28.37 24.10
N TYR A 739 -6.25 -28.07 24.63
CA TYR A 739 -6.05 -27.39 25.89
C TYR A 739 -5.22 -26.13 25.67
N ILE A 740 -5.69 -25.00 26.20
CA ILE A 740 -4.97 -23.71 26.08
C ILE A 740 -4.15 -23.46 27.33
N ILE A 741 -2.90 -23.15 27.14
CA ILE A 741 -1.96 -22.74 28.18
C ILE A 741 -1.49 -21.30 27.92
N LYS A 742 -1.07 -20.64 29.02
CA LYS A 742 -0.48 -19.28 28.94
C LYS A 742 0.93 -19.35 28.43
#